data_71c41153b7c8e7a3454122bbb90cc00d
#
_entry.id   71c41153b7c8e7a3454122bbb90cc00d
#
_cell.length_a   1.000
_cell.length_b   1.000
_cell.length_c   1.000
_cell.angle_alpha   90.00
_cell.angle_beta   90.00
_cell.angle_gamma   90.00
#
_symmetry.space_group_name_H-M   'P 1'
#
loop_
_entity.id
_entity.type
_entity.pdbx_description
1 polymer ?
#
loop_
_entity_poly.entity_id
_entity_poly.type
_entity_poly.pdbx_seq_one_letter_code
_entity_poly.pdbx_strand_id
1 'polypeptide(L)'
;MINKRLQQKLLRWVALFLIGTLMQLSIYISTPVMSQTPNVACNNVIAPLTAEEQIYARTAWQYFVKNYQSATGFTNSTDGYPSATLWDMGNYLMALNAARSLNLTDQADFDARLNKFLTTLSSLKLFEDTLPNKVYNTATAQMVDYGNKPVERGIGWSALDIGRMLAAFDLIRTCHPQYKDWLEGIVKKWQVGRSLKDGQLYGAAVSPDNKTLLVQEGRLGYEEYAARGYELWGFKAPKAIDLQPFKFVEINGVQIPVDTRDFKSTNANNYVVSESYIIDGIEFGLKGELSDYAARVLEVQKRRYDTTGQLTAVTEDNIDQEPYFLYNTVYANGENWATITDQNQSYPKLRSVSTKAAFGWHYLFPDNAYAQKVFDAVKDLKSPDDNGYYAGIYEETKQPNKALTGNTNGLILEILYYKARGNHPLIASSSANVVSSSNSSTQPPTTSSAPKIVEVSVAPIPPVSSPEPAFNIKLSKPLTVIEQRYAEAAWRYFQANYYSKNGLINDRSDFKGATLWGLGDYLAALHAARSLNIISANEFDLRTRHLLGALTKLPLYNQELPSRGYDTRSLQSIDYGGNPVPEGNGWSSLDIGRMLAALYNLKTFHPEYAKSVDKVVLDWSYLRVVRDGILSSATVIKDQDGRIISRVNPEIRLGYEEYAARAFQLWGFDVGSSAVGGEYKTTLVETVQVPIGRRRSDTNSKINQYTVSNPFLLYGLEFGFDPQMLKLVLPILQAQRDRYQRTGTLTASATTLIDRKPYTLHSTITGKGEPWAALDDNGKLVPDGRLVSTAVAFAYYALLPEDKYATELLRATTDLYNPLLGYYEGFYETTGKTAIGFTSSTNSIILQSLLYAATNRQPLIHPITTLNSPWFKAIANKDSGRGLPNTATPKAKLVSDRFRSYWISEAQK
;
A
#
# COMPACT_ATOMS: atom_id res chain seq x y z
N MET A 1 15.28 29.71 -61.33
CA MET A 1 14.17 28.75 -61.22
C MET A 1 14.71 27.35 -60.90
N ILE A 2 15.07 27.07 -59.71
CA ILE A 2 15.50 25.72 -59.28
C ILE A 2 14.65 25.33 -58.06
N ASN A 3 13.70 24.55 -58.40
CA ASN A 3 13.22 23.30 -57.74
C ASN A 3 12.44 23.38 -56.48
N LYS A 4 11.21 23.90 -56.57
CA LYS A 4 10.14 23.64 -55.57
C LYS A 4 9.90 22.15 -55.29
N ARG A 5 10.20 21.25 -56.23
CA ARG A 5 10.07 19.78 -56.06
C ARG A 5 11.13 19.17 -55.16
N LEU A 6 12.32 19.78 -55.08
CA LEU A 6 13.38 19.29 -54.20
C LEU A 6 13.10 19.68 -52.74
N GLN A 7 12.61 20.90 -52.51
CA GLN A 7 12.18 21.34 -51.17
C GLN A 7 11.00 20.56 -50.63
N GLN A 8 10.03 20.18 -51.46
CA GLN A 8 8.91 19.35 -51.02
C GLN A 8 9.30 17.89 -50.74
N LYS A 9 10.29 17.34 -51.41
CA LYS A 9 10.85 16.03 -51.11
C LYS A 9 11.66 16.07 -49.82
N LEU A 10 12.47 17.11 -49.61
CA LEU A 10 13.25 17.27 -48.36
C LEU A 10 12.34 17.44 -47.14
N LEU A 11 11.28 18.25 -47.25
CA LEU A 11 10.27 18.42 -46.17
C LEU A 11 9.51 17.12 -45.89
N ARG A 12 9.23 16.29 -46.89
CA ARG A 12 8.60 14.96 -46.64
C ARG A 12 9.56 13.98 -46.00
N TRP A 13 10.84 14.00 -46.31
CA TRP A 13 11.83 13.16 -45.64
C TRP A 13 12.12 13.60 -44.21
N VAL A 14 12.16 14.90 -43.94
CA VAL A 14 12.29 15.45 -42.57
C VAL A 14 11.04 15.15 -41.75
N ALA A 15 9.84 15.25 -42.33
CA ALA A 15 8.59 14.88 -41.61
C ALA A 15 8.50 13.37 -41.32
N LEU A 16 8.92 12.50 -42.24
CA LEU A 16 8.98 11.05 -42.03
C LEU A 16 10.06 10.65 -41.02
N PHE A 17 11.19 11.37 -40.97
CA PHE A 17 12.22 11.14 -39.96
C PHE A 17 11.78 11.62 -38.57
N LEU A 18 11.07 12.73 -38.45
CA LEU A 18 10.48 13.22 -37.20
C LEU A 18 9.35 12.35 -36.71
N ILE A 19 8.54 11.77 -37.59
CA ILE A 19 7.48 10.81 -37.20
C ILE A 19 8.11 9.47 -36.79
N GLY A 20 9.17 9.01 -37.45
CA GLY A 20 9.91 7.80 -37.06
C GLY A 20 10.62 7.94 -35.72
N THR A 21 11.19 9.09 -35.39
CA THR A 21 11.83 9.38 -34.10
C THR A 21 10.79 9.61 -33.00
N LEU A 22 9.61 10.17 -33.28
CA LEU A 22 8.51 10.29 -32.34
C LEU A 22 7.86 8.92 -32.05
N MET A 23 7.79 8.00 -33.01
CA MET A 23 7.33 6.62 -32.76
C MET A 23 8.36 5.75 -32.01
N GLN A 24 9.67 6.02 -32.17
CA GLN A 24 10.68 5.32 -31.34
C GLN A 24 10.82 5.88 -29.93
N LEU A 25 10.41 7.14 -29.67
CA LEU A 25 10.35 7.68 -28.30
C LEU A 25 9.08 7.25 -27.51
N SER A 26 8.09 6.65 -28.18
CA SER A 26 6.86 6.18 -27.52
C SER A 26 6.93 4.71 -27.03
N ILE A 27 8.07 4.02 -27.21
CA ILE A 27 8.25 2.60 -26.81
C ILE A 27 9.11 2.46 -25.53
N TYR A 28 9.53 3.56 -24.92
CA TYR A 28 10.05 3.55 -23.55
C TYR A 28 8.97 3.97 -22.55
N ILE A 29 7.84 3.26 -22.56
CA ILE A 29 6.94 3.24 -21.42
C ILE A 29 7.58 2.31 -20.39
N SER A 30 8.07 2.90 -19.34
CA SER A 30 8.57 2.30 -18.13
C SER A 30 7.73 1.08 -17.70
N THR A 31 8.37 -0.07 -17.68
CA THR A 31 7.87 -1.19 -16.87
C THR A 31 7.67 -0.70 -15.43
N PRO A 32 6.51 -0.89 -14.82
CA PRO A 32 6.32 -0.55 -13.42
C PRO A 32 7.29 -1.40 -12.60
N VAL A 33 8.18 -0.73 -11.86
CA VAL A 33 9.01 -1.39 -10.87
C VAL A 33 8.09 -1.92 -9.79
N MET A 34 7.98 -3.23 -9.69
CA MET A 34 7.20 -3.91 -8.66
C MET A 34 7.63 -3.43 -7.27
N SER A 35 6.69 -2.90 -6.51
CA SER A 35 6.85 -2.62 -5.08
C SER A 35 7.19 -3.94 -4.37
N GLN A 36 8.38 -4.05 -3.81
CA GLN A 36 8.74 -5.19 -2.96
C GLN A 36 7.95 -5.08 -1.65
N THR A 37 7.01 -6.00 -1.44
CA THR A 37 6.40 -6.19 -0.13
C THR A 37 7.48 -6.59 0.88
N PRO A 38 7.42 -6.11 2.14
CA PRO A 38 8.34 -6.53 3.19
C PRO A 38 8.30 -8.05 3.32
N ASN A 39 9.47 -8.67 3.38
CA ASN A 39 9.62 -10.11 3.61
C ASN A 39 9.25 -10.41 5.06
N VAL A 40 7.96 -10.62 5.32
CA VAL A 40 7.48 -11.07 6.63
C VAL A 40 8.02 -12.49 6.82
N ALA A 41 8.84 -12.69 7.84
CA ALA A 41 9.43 -14.00 8.12
C ALA A 41 8.34 -15.07 8.18
N CYS A 42 8.62 -16.23 7.58
CA CYS A 42 7.72 -17.38 7.61
C CYS A 42 7.33 -17.73 9.06
N ASN A 43 6.12 -18.24 9.25
CA ASN A 43 5.54 -18.60 10.55
C ASN A 43 5.38 -17.42 11.54
N ASN A 44 5.46 -16.19 11.07
CA ASN A 44 5.24 -15.02 11.91
C ASN A 44 3.75 -14.65 11.95
N VAL A 45 3.07 -15.09 13.01
CA VAL A 45 1.71 -14.66 13.35
C VAL A 45 1.83 -13.32 14.06
N ILE A 46 1.51 -12.22 13.36
CA ILE A 46 1.58 -10.85 13.89
C ILE A 46 0.20 -10.30 14.29
N ALA A 47 -0.88 -10.89 13.76
CA ALA A 47 -2.26 -10.58 14.07
C ALA A 47 -3.00 -11.87 14.45
N PRO A 48 -2.92 -12.33 15.70
CA PRO A 48 -3.53 -13.60 16.13
C PRO A 48 -5.00 -13.69 15.72
N LEU A 49 -5.44 -14.89 15.38
CA LEU A 49 -6.84 -15.17 15.08
C LEU A 49 -7.71 -14.94 16.32
N THR A 50 -8.88 -14.36 16.13
CA THR A 50 -9.94 -14.30 17.13
C THR A 50 -10.40 -15.71 17.51
N ALA A 51 -11.16 -15.84 18.61
CA ALA A 51 -11.73 -17.14 19.01
C ALA A 51 -12.63 -17.75 17.92
N GLU A 52 -13.39 -16.91 17.23
CA GLU A 52 -14.27 -17.32 16.12
C GLU A 52 -13.44 -17.77 14.90
N GLU A 53 -12.44 -17.00 14.49
CA GLU A 53 -11.53 -17.37 13.40
C GLU A 53 -10.73 -18.65 13.69
N GLN A 54 -10.39 -18.91 14.96
CA GLN A 54 -9.79 -20.18 15.37
C GLN A 54 -10.73 -21.36 15.18
N ILE A 55 -12.04 -21.17 15.37
CA ILE A 55 -13.04 -22.19 15.05
C ILE A 55 -13.06 -22.44 13.54
N TYR A 56 -13.08 -21.37 12.73
CA TYR A 56 -13.03 -21.52 11.27
C TYR A 56 -11.79 -22.31 10.81
N ALA A 57 -10.63 -21.96 11.34
CA ALA A 57 -9.38 -22.64 11.01
C ALA A 57 -9.38 -24.12 11.42
N ARG A 58 -9.86 -24.43 12.63
CA ARG A 58 -9.96 -25.82 13.10
C ARG A 58 -10.92 -26.63 12.24
N THR A 59 -12.12 -26.11 11.97
CA THR A 59 -13.10 -26.79 11.11
C THR A 59 -12.53 -27.05 9.71
N ALA A 60 -11.89 -26.08 9.09
CA ALA A 60 -11.27 -26.27 7.76
C ALA A 60 -10.13 -27.30 7.79
N TRP A 61 -9.32 -27.32 8.87
CA TRP A 61 -8.22 -28.29 9.00
C TRP A 61 -8.74 -29.73 9.17
N GLN A 62 -9.91 -29.94 9.81
CA GLN A 62 -10.49 -31.29 9.97
C GLN A 62 -10.78 -31.99 8.64
N TYR A 63 -11.06 -31.24 7.57
CA TYR A 63 -11.14 -31.82 6.22
C TYR A 63 -9.88 -32.60 5.86
N PHE A 64 -8.70 -32.00 6.06
CA PHE A 64 -7.41 -32.63 5.75
C PHE A 64 -7.01 -33.73 6.71
N VAL A 65 -7.50 -33.69 7.95
CA VAL A 65 -7.29 -34.80 8.92
C VAL A 65 -8.09 -36.01 8.45
N LYS A 66 -9.35 -35.83 8.06
CA LYS A 66 -10.25 -36.90 7.66
C LYS A 66 -9.87 -37.52 6.30
N ASN A 67 -9.46 -36.71 5.34
CA ASN A 67 -9.21 -37.12 3.98
C ASN A 67 -7.74 -37.46 3.67
N TYR A 68 -6.89 -37.52 4.69
CA TYR A 68 -5.49 -37.88 4.57
C TYR A 68 -5.31 -39.38 4.30
N GLN A 69 -4.54 -39.70 3.26
CA GLN A 69 -4.20 -41.05 2.89
C GLN A 69 -2.83 -41.43 3.45
N SER A 70 -2.79 -42.19 4.54
CA SER A 70 -1.53 -42.56 5.24
C SER A 70 -0.54 -43.34 4.38
N ALA A 71 -1.04 -44.11 3.39
CA ALA A 71 -0.20 -44.87 2.48
C ALA A 71 0.62 -43.98 1.53
N THR A 72 0.11 -42.81 1.14
CA THR A 72 0.73 -41.94 0.14
C THR A 72 1.12 -40.57 0.70
N GLY A 73 0.47 -40.09 1.76
CA GLY A 73 0.59 -38.72 2.25
C GLY A 73 -0.28 -37.70 1.49
N PHE A 74 -1.03 -38.15 0.47
CA PHE A 74 -1.95 -37.31 -0.28
C PHE A 74 -3.26 -37.11 0.46
N THR A 75 -4.04 -36.12 0.04
CA THR A 75 -5.39 -35.91 0.51
C THR A 75 -6.37 -35.95 -0.65
N ASN A 76 -7.58 -36.44 -0.41
CA ASN A 76 -8.62 -36.46 -1.45
C ASN A 76 -9.01 -35.01 -1.81
N SER A 77 -9.32 -34.76 -3.08
CA SER A 77 -9.88 -33.49 -3.53
C SER A 77 -11.30 -33.25 -3.02
N THR A 78 -12.08 -34.33 -2.96
CA THR A 78 -13.47 -34.34 -2.46
C THR A 78 -13.63 -35.42 -1.39
N ASP A 79 -14.44 -35.15 -0.37
CA ASP A 79 -14.65 -36.05 0.77
C ASP A 79 -15.03 -37.44 0.32
N GLY A 80 -14.29 -38.44 0.79
CA GLY A 80 -14.52 -39.84 0.50
C GLY A 80 -14.18 -40.30 -0.95
N TYR A 81 -13.71 -39.42 -1.81
CA TYR A 81 -13.34 -39.75 -3.21
C TYR A 81 -11.81 -39.75 -3.39
N PRO A 82 -11.16 -40.92 -3.53
CA PRO A 82 -9.70 -41.03 -3.46
C PRO A 82 -9.01 -40.59 -4.77
N SER A 83 -9.17 -39.32 -5.11
CA SER A 83 -8.61 -38.72 -6.32
C SER A 83 -8.16 -37.30 -6.02
N ALA A 84 -7.09 -36.82 -6.64
CA ALA A 84 -6.62 -35.44 -6.56
C ALA A 84 -5.91 -35.03 -7.84
N THR A 85 -6.11 -33.77 -8.25
CA THR A 85 -5.31 -33.10 -9.26
C THR A 85 -4.03 -32.54 -8.63
N LEU A 86 -3.11 -32.05 -9.45
CA LEU A 86 -1.93 -31.34 -8.95
C LEU A 86 -2.31 -30.00 -8.28
N TRP A 87 -3.41 -29.38 -8.70
CA TRP A 87 -3.98 -28.20 -8.06
C TRP A 87 -4.38 -28.49 -6.61
N ASP A 88 -5.11 -29.59 -6.38
CA ASP A 88 -5.52 -30.02 -5.04
C ASP A 88 -4.32 -30.37 -4.15
N MET A 89 -3.28 -31.00 -4.74
CA MET A 89 -2.03 -31.29 -4.04
C MET A 89 -1.31 -30.00 -3.61
N GLY A 90 -1.31 -28.97 -4.47
CA GLY A 90 -0.82 -27.64 -4.14
C GLY A 90 -1.63 -27.00 -3.02
N ASN A 91 -2.97 -27.07 -3.08
CA ASN A 91 -3.86 -26.59 -2.02
C ASN A 91 -3.57 -27.29 -0.68
N TYR A 92 -3.31 -28.59 -0.70
CA TYR A 92 -2.94 -29.31 0.53
C TYR A 92 -1.61 -28.83 1.13
N LEU A 93 -0.59 -28.58 0.32
CA LEU A 93 0.70 -28.06 0.82
C LEU A 93 0.56 -26.66 1.41
N MET A 94 -0.23 -25.79 0.76
CA MET A 94 -0.55 -24.46 1.29
C MET A 94 -1.31 -24.56 2.62
N ALA A 95 -2.33 -25.41 2.67
CA ALA A 95 -3.13 -25.68 3.88
C ALA A 95 -2.28 -26.27 5.02
N LEU A 96 -1.36 -27.18 4.72
CA LEU A 96 -0.45 -27.79 5.69
C LEU A 96 0.49 -26.74 6.30
N ASN A 97 1.04 -25.86 5.47
CA ASN A 97 1.85 -24.74 5.92
C ASN A 97 1.04 -23.76 6.79
N ALA A 98 -0.19 -23.44 6.39
CA ALA A 98 -1.09 -22.58 7.16
C ALA A 98 -1.45 -23.23 8.51
N ALA A 99 -1.79 -24.52 8.51
CA ALA A 99 -2.12 -25.27 9.73
C ALA A 99 -0.96 -25.30 10.72
N ARG A 100 0.28 -25.50 10.21
CA ARG A 100 1.49 -25.43 11.05
C ARG A 100 1.70 -24.05 11.65
N SER A 101 1.55 -23.02 10.82
CA SER A 101 1.74 -21.63 11.23
C SER A 101 0.69 -21.13 12.21
N LEU A 102 -0.54 -21.64 12.11
CA LEU A 102 -1.67 -21.34 13.00
C LEU A 102 -1.73 -22.26 14.25
N ASN A 103 -0.74 -23.13 14.43
CA ASN A 103 -0.70 -24.12 15.52
C ASN A 103 -1.88 -25.11 15.57
N LEU A 104 -2.44 -25.44 14.40
CA LEU A 104 -3.47 -26.48 14.25
C LEU A 104 -2.87 -27.89 14.19
N THR A 105 -1.61 -27.98 13.82
CA THR A 105 -0.76 -29.19 13.83
C THR A 105 0.61 -28.84 14.43
N ASP A 106 1.22 -29.78 15.13
CA ASP A 106 2.56 -29.61 15.67
C ASP A 106 3.65 -29.85 14.61
N GLN A 107 4.91 -29.64 14.98
CA GLN A 107 6.02 -29.83 14.08
C GLN A 107 6.21 -31.28 13.66
N ALA A 108 5.95 -32.23 14.57
CA ALA A 108 6.15 -33.65 14.29
C ALA A 108 5.10 -34.18 13.29
N ASP A 109 3.83 -33.81 13.43
CA ASP A 109 2.77 -34.17 12.48
C ASP A 109 2.98 -33.46 11.12
N PHE A 110 3.38 -32.17 11.15
CA PHE A 110 3.74 -31.44 9.93
C PHE A 110 4.84 -32.17 9.14
N ASP A 111 5.95 -32.49 9.82
CA ASP A 111 7.09 -33.17 9.19
C ASP A 111 6.71 -34.58 8.71
N ALA A 112 5.95 -35.33 9.50
CA ALA A 112 5.49 -36.66 9.10
C ALA A 112 4.64 -36.63 7.82
N ARG A 113 3.67 -35.72 7.76
CA ARG A 113 2.79 -35.50 6.59
C ARG A 113 3.57 -35.06 5.36
N LEU A 114 4.44 -34.04 5.53
CA LEU A 114 5.21 -33.50 4.41
C LEU A 114 6.25 -34.49 3.89
N ASN A 115 6.98 -35.19 4.77
CA ASN A 115 7.92 -36.24 4.36
C ASN A 115 7.22 -37.35 3.58
N LYS A 116 6.06 -37.82 4.06
CA LYS A 116 5.29 -38.86 3.36
C LYS A 116 4.82 -38.41 2.00
N PHE A 117 4.28 -37.18 1.92
CA PHE A 117 3.84 -36.54 0.69
C PHE A 117 4.99 -36.44 -0.34
N LEU A 118 6.13 -35.88 0.07
CA LEU A 118 7.29 -35.68 -0.81
C LEU A 118 7.92 -37.01 -1.26
N THR A 119 7.95 -38.03 -0.38
CA THR A 119 8.41 -39.38 -0.74
C THR A 119 7.57 -39.95 -1.88
N THR A 120 6.25 -39.89 -1.76
CA THR A 120 5.33 -40.37 -2.80
C THR A 120 5.45 -39.55 -4.08
N LEU A 121 5.47 -38.21 -3.95
CA LEU A 121 5.58 -37.32 -5.10
C LEU A 121 6.88 -37.52 -5.89
N SER A 122 8.02 -37.80 -5.20
CA SER A 122 9.31 -38.09 -5.83
C SER A 122 9.29 -39.39 -6.66
N SER A 123 8.42 -40.31 -6.29
CA SER A 123 8.30 -41.64 -6.94
C SER A 123 7.13 -41.76 -7.93
N LEU A 124 6.35 -40.67 -8.10
CA LEU A 124 5.22 -40.70 -9.03
C LEU A 124 5.66 -41.09 -10.45
N LYS A 125 4.86 -41.92 -11.08
CA LYS A 125 4.92 -42.12 -12.51
C LYS A 125 4.45 -40.85 -13.21
N LEU A 126 5.25 -40.32 -14.12
CA LEU A 126 4.95 -39.10 -14.87
C LEU A 126 4.30 -39.44 -16.22
N PHE A 127 3.48 -38.52 -16.71
CA PHE A 127 3.00 -38.59 -18.07
C PHE A 127 4.18 -38.48 -19.04
N GLU A 128 4.37 -39.49 -19.90
CA GLU A 128 5.50 -39.60 -20.83
C GLU A 128 6.87 -39.46 -20.15
N ASP A 129 6.99 -39.83 -18.88
CA ASP A 129 8.18 -39.72 -18.05
C ASP A 129 8.75 -38.28 -17.95
N THR A 130 7.89 -37.27 -18.14
CA THR A 130 8.29 -35.86 -18.23
C THR A 130 7.64 -34.93 -17.20
N LEU A 131 6.31 -34.94 -17.13
CA LEU A 131 5.50 -34.08 -16.29
C LEU A 131 4.44 -34.89 -15.53
N PRO A 132 4.00 -34.40 -14.35
CA PRO A 132 2.90 -35.05 -13.65
C PRO A 132 1.65 -35.16 -14.48
N ASN A 133 0.96 -36.30 -14.36
CA ASN A 133 -0.36 -36.46 -14.91
C ASN A 133 -1.38 -35.53 -14.25
N LYS A 134 -2.45 -35.17 -14.94
CA LYS A 134 -3.49 -34.26 -14.40
C LYS A 134 -4.08 -34.75 -13.08
N VAL A 135 -4.30 -36.06 -12.94
CA VAL A 135 -5.01 -36.66 -11.81
C VAL A 135 -4.32 -37.93 -11.33
N TYR A 136 -4.26 -38.10 -10.02
CA TYR A 136 -3.74 -39.32 -9.37
C TYR A 136 -4.76 -39.86 -8.36
N ASN A 137 -4.82 -41.20 -8.24
CA ASN A 137 -5.51 -41.82 -7.13
C ASN A 137 -4.73 -41.57 -5.83
N THR A 138 -5.38 -40.96 -4.85
CA THR A 138 -4.73 -40.55 -3.62
C THR A 138 -4.30 -41.69 -2.69
N ALA A 139 -4.99 -42.83 -2.75
CA ALA A 139 -4.65 -44.00 -1.96
C ALA A 139 -3.49 -44.84 -2.54
N THR A 140 -3.35 -44.87 -3.87
CA THR A 140 -2.39 -45.72 -4.56
C THR A 140 -1.28 -44.96 -5.30
N ALA A 141 -1.42 -43.67 -5.49
CA ALA A 141 -0.54 -42.81 -6.29
C ALA A 141 -0.49 -43.20 -7.80
N GLN A 142 -1.46 -43.98 -8.30
CA GLN A 142 -1.54 -44.33 -9.72
C GLN A 142 -2.12 -43.19 -10.56
N MET A 143 -1.66 -43.05 -11.81
CA MET A 143 -2.28 -42.14 -12.76
C MET A 143 -3.70 -42.62 -13.10
N VAL A 144 -4.66 -41.72 -13.02
CA VAL A 144 -6.07 -41.97 -13.29
C VAL A 144 -6.66 -40.90 -14.19
N ASP A 145 -7.86 -41.16 -14.73
CA ASP A 145 -8.70 -40.14 -15.35
C ASP A 145 -9.54 -39.40 -14.29
N TYR A 146 -10.35 -38.41 -14.71
CA TYR A 146 -11.24 -37.69 -13.82
C TYR A 146 -12.34 -38.54 -13.17
N GLY A 147 -12.64 -39.72 -13.74
CA GLY A 147 -13.52 -40.72 -13.13
C GLY A 147 -12.80 -41.69 -12.19
N ASN A 148 -11.55 -41.40 -11.82
CA ASN A 148 -10.69 -42.20 -10.95
C ASN A 148 -10.40 -43.61 -11.49
N LYS A 149 -10.46 -43.81 -12.82
CA LYS A 149 -10.10 -45.08 -13.47
C LYS A 149 -8.62 -45.06 -13.83
N PRO A 150 -7.86 -46.12 -13.51
CA PRO A 150 -6.45 -46.21 -13.88
C PRO A 150 -6.23 -46.07 -15.40
N VAL A 151 -5.28 -45.20 -15.76
CA VAL A 151 -4.85 -44.95 -17.13
C VAL A 151 -3.33 -45.08 -17.20
N GLU A 152 -2.84 -46.14 -17.84
CA GLU A 152 -1.43 -46.50 -17.84
C GLU A 152 -0.53 -45.39 -18.40
N ARG A 153 -0.94 -44.75 -19.48
CA ARG A 153 -0.23 -43.63 -20.10
C ARG A 153 -0.47 -42.30 -19.34
N GLY A 154 -1.62 -42.17 -18.67
CA GLY A 154 -2.15 -40.88 -18.15
C GLY A 154 -3.00 -40.17 -19.18
N ILE A 155 -3.53 -38.98 -18.80
CA ILE A 155 -4.45 -38.16 -19.61
C ILE A 155 -3.83 -36.82 -20.02
N GLY A 156 -2.53 -36.59 -19.74
CA GLY A 156 -1.83 -35.32 -19.99
C GLY A 156 -1.44 -34.61 -18.74
N TRP A 157 -0.97 -33.36 -18.88
CA TRP A 157 -0.65 -32.46 -17.77
C TRP A 157 -1.45 -31.17 -17.88
N SER A 158 -1.64 -30.47 -16.76
CA SER A 158 -2.13 -29.09 -16.71
C SER A 158 -1.01 -28.14 -16.37
N ALA A 159 -0.82 -27.10 -17.17
CA ALA A 159 0.18 -26.06 -16.90
C ALA A 159 -0.25 -25.17 -15.74
N LEU A 160 -1.55 -24.94 -15.53
CA LEU A 160 -2.07 -24.17 -14.40
C LEU A 160 -1.81 -24.90 -13.08
N ASP A 161 -2.07 -26.20 -13.01
CA ASP A 161 -1.84 -27.04 -11.83
C ASP A 161 -0.35 -27.09 -11.47
N ILE A 162 0.52 -27.18 -12.50
CA ILE A 162 1.97 -27.09 -12.30
C ILE A 162 2.34 -25.75 -11.70
N GLY A 163 1.78 -24.64 -12.19
CA GLY A 163 2.00 -23.30 -11.62
C GLY A 163 1.59 -23.20 -10.15
N ARG A 164 0.41 -23.75 -9.79
CA ARG A 164 -0.09 -23.86 -8.41
C ARG A 164 0.89 -24.64 -7.52
N MET A 165 1.33 -25.80 -8.00
CA MET A 165 2.27 -26.64 -7.26
C MET A 165 3.63 -25.95 -7.07
N LEU A 166 4.13 -25.26 -8.11
CA LEU A 166 5.39 -24.49 -8.02
C LEU A 166 5.30 -23.34 -7.00
N ALA A 167 4.15 -22.66 -6.92
CA ALA A 167 3.89 -21.65 -5.90
C ALA A 167 3.89 -22.26 -4.49
N ALA A 168 3.22 -23.42 -4.30
CA ALA A 168 3.21 -24.14 -3.04
C ALA A 168 4.63 -24.60 -2.62
N PHE A 169 5.40 -25.12 -3.56
CA PHE A 169 6.78 -25.53 -3.33
C PHE A 169 7.67 -24.35 -2.92
N ASP A 170 7.49 -23.18 -3.52
CA ASP A 170 8.24 -21.99 -3.17
C ASP A 170 7.92 -21.53 -1.74
N LEU A 171 6.66 -21.58 -1.34
CA LEU A 171 6.26 -21.28 0.03
C LEU A 171 6.91 -22.28 1.00
N ILE A 172 6.85 -23.58 0.71
CA ILE A 172 7.43 -24.61 1.58
C ILE A 172 8.96 -24.47 1.66
N ARG A 173 9.69 -24.34 0.54
CA ARG A 173 11.16 -24.21 0.58
C ARG A 173 11.63 -22.95 1.27
N THR A 174 10.82 -21.89 1.23
CA THR A 174 11.11 -20.60 1.88
C THR A 174 10.84 -20.67 3.37
N CYS A 175 9.72 -21.28 3.77
CA CYS A 175 9.30 -21.36 5.18
C CYS A 175 9.91 -22.53 5.95
N HIS A 176 10.30 -23.58 5.25
CA HIS A 176 10.87 -24.80 5.81
C HIS A 176 12.14 -25.18 5.03
N PRO A 177 13.27 -24.44 5.21
CA PRO A 177 14.48 -24.58 4.41
C PRO A 177 15.10 -25.98 4.38
N GLN A 178 14.80 -26.82 5.39
CA GLN A 178 15.25 -28.22 5.44
C GLN A 178 14.68 -29.08 4.30
N TYR A 179 13.59 -28.64 3.66
CA TYR A 179 12.98 -29.35 2.50
C TYR A 179 13.40 -28.77 1.16
N LYS A 180 14.20 -27.71 1.13
CA LYS A 180 14.56 -26.97 -0.09
C LYS A 180 15.19 -27.90 -1.15
N ASP A 181 16.26 -28.60 -0.78
CA ASP A 181 17.01 -29.43 -1.73
C ASP A 181 16.15 -30.57 -2.29
N TRP A 182 15.22 -31.09 -1.49
CA TRP A 182 14.29 -32.13 -1.92
C TRP A 182 13.31 -31.59 -2.96
N LEU A 183 12.71 -30.43 -2.70
CA LEU A 183 11.78 -29.78 -3.63
C LEU A 183 12.47 -29.36 -4.93
N GLU A 184 13.70 -28.83 -4.84
CA GLU A 184 14.51 -28.52 -6.03
C GLU A 184 14.83 -29.80 -6.84
N GLY A 185 15.07 -30.92 -6.19
CA GLY A 185 15.25 -32.22 -6.83
C GLY A 185 14.01 -32.69 -7.58
N ILE A 186 12.82 -32.49 -7.00
CA ILE A 186 11.54 -32.83 -7.67
C ILE A 186 11.33 -31.95 -8.90
N VAL A 187 11.46 -30.63 -8.77
CA VAL A 187 11.27 -29.69 -9.89
C VAL A 187 12.30 -29.94 -11.01
N LYS A 188 13.54 -30.28 -10.66
CA LYS A 188 14.57 -30.64 -11.63
C LYS A 188 14.24 -31.92 -12.41
N LYS A 189 13.54 -32.88 -11.77
CA LYS A 189 13.09 -34.11 -12.43
C LYS A 189 11.99 -33.83 -13.44
N TRP A 190 11.15 -32.84 -13.17
CA TRP A 190 10.08 -32.45 -14.06
C TRP A 190 10.63 -31.64 -15.24
N GLN A 191 10.24 -31.97 -16.44
CA GLN A 191 10.61 -31.20 -17.64
C GLN A 191 9.66 -30.01 -17.82
N VAL A 192 9.64 -29.11 -16.82
CA VAL A 192 8.67 -27.99 -16.74
C VAL A 192 8.63 -27.13 -18.03
N GLY A 193 9.76 -27.01 -18.73
CA GLY A 193 9.81 -26.29 -20.00
C GLY A 193 8.87 -26.84 -21.11
N ARG A 194 8.42 -28.12 -21.00
CA ARG A 194 7.43 -28.68 -21.93
C ARG A 194 6.04 -28.08 -21.82
N SER A 195 5.70 -27.51 -20.67
CA SER A 195 4.43 -26.79 -20.45
C SER A 195 4.49 -25.33 -20.87
N LEU A 196 5.62 -24.89 -21.45
CA LEU A 196 5.84 -23.54 -21.95
C LEU A 196 6.05 -23.56 -23.47
N LYS A 197 5.32 -22.73 -24.20
CA LYS A 197 5.54 -22.52 -25.63
C LYS A 197 5.37 -21.04 -25.94
N ASP A 198 6.39 -20.46 -26.58
CA ASP A 198 6.39 -19.04 -26.98
C ASP A 198 6.06 -18.05 -25.84
N GLY A 199 6.42 -18.41 -24.58
CA GLY A 199 6.16 -17.63 -23.38
C GLY A 199 4.74 -17.71 -22.83
N GLN A 200 3.93 -18.66 -23.33
CA GLN A 200 2.58 -18.96 -22.86
C GLN A 200 2.52 -20.34 -22.19
N LEU A 201 1.47 -20.57 -21.39
CA LEU A 201 1.22 -21.83 -20.71
C LEU A 201 0.45 -22.83 -21.63
N TYR A 202 0.97 -24.04 -21.70
CA TYR A 202 0.37 -25.13 -22.48
C TYR A 202 0.24 -26.39 -21.63
N GLY A 203 -1.00 -26.86 -21.48
CA GLY A 203 -1.30 -28.19 -20.99
C GLY A 203 -1.18 -29.23 -22.11
N ALA A 204 -1.39 -30.48 -21.74
CA ALA A 204 -1.50 -31.58 -22.68
C ALA A 204 -2.79 -32.37 -22.46
N ALA A 205 -3.35 -32.90 -23.54
CA ALA A 205 -4.43 -33.85 -23.55
C ALA A 205 -4.08 -35.03 -24.45
N VAL A 206 -4.71 -36.18 -24.23
CA VAL A 206 -4.57 -37.35 -25.07
C VAL A 206 -5.75 -37.40 -26.04
N SER A 207 -5.46 -37.37 -27.34
CA SER A 207 -6.49 -37.48 -28.38
C SER A 207 -7.03 -38.89 -28.48
N PRO A 208 -8.19 -39.12 -29.15
CA PRO A 208 -8.76 -40.44 -29.36
C PRO A 208 -7.82 -41.42 -30.10
N ASP A 209 -6.93 -40.93 -30.96
CA ASP A 209 -5.89 -41.71 -31.64
C ASP A 209 -4.60 -41.86 -30.80
N ASN A 210 -4.70 -41.62 -29.49
CA ASN A 210 -3.65 -41.81 -28.51
C ASN A 210 -2.40 -40.94 -28.72
N LYS A 211 -2.53 -39.73 -29.33
CA LYS A 211 -1.46 -38.74 -29.48
C LYS A 211 -1.57 -37.70 -28.43
N THR A 212 -0.43 -37.12 -28.05
CA THR A 212 -0.36 -35.94 -27.17
C THR A 212 -0.68 -34.69 -27.96
N LEU A 213 -1.71 -33.95 -27.53
CA LEU A 213 -2.08 -32.65 -28.05
C LEU A 213 -1.73 -31.58 -27.03
N LEU A 214 -1.00 -30.56 -27.48
CA LEU A 214 -0.76 -29.35 -26.63
C LEU A 214 -1.96 -28.41 -26.74
N VAL A 215 -2.50 -28.01 -25.62
CA VAL A 215 -3.64 -27.11 -25.51
C VAL A 215 -3.17 -25.86 -24.75
N GLN A 216 -3.38 -24.69 -25.33
CA GLN A 216 -3.11 -23.43 -24.63
C GLN A 216 -4.08 -23.33 -23.44
N GLU A 217 -3.52 -23.33 -22.26
CA GLU A 217 -4.24 -23.24 -21.01
C GLU A 217 -4.11 -21.85 -20.40
N GLY A 218 -5.09 -21.53 -19.59
CA GLY A 218 -5.15 -20.29 -18.86
C GLY A 218 -6.02 -19.25 -19.52
N ARG A 219 -6.56 -18.41 -18.68
CA ARG A 219 -7.38 -17.25 -19.01
C ARG A 219 -7.06 -16.18 -17.97
N LEU A 220 -7.41 -14.97 -18.30
CA LEU A 220 -7.17 -13.81 -17.45
C LEU A 220 -7.50 -14.09 -15.97
N GLY A 221 -6.54 -13.92 -15.12
CA GLY A 221 -6.55 -14.23 -13.69
C GLY A 221 -5.77 -15.50 -13.35
N TYR A 222 -6.16 -16.66 -13.90
CA TYR A 222 -5.47 -17.92 -13.62
C TYR A 222 -4.14 -18.08 -14.36
N GLU A 223 -4.06 -17.57 -15.60
CA GLU A 223 -2.83 -17.68 -16.38
C GLU A 223 -1.70 -16.88 -15.72
N GLU A 224 -1.98 -15.66 -15.30
CA GLU A 224 -1.02 -14.78 -14.63
C GLU A 224 -0.61 -15.35 -13.27
N TYR A 225 -1.57 -15.86 -12.50
CA TYR A 225 -1.30 -16.55 -11.25
C TYR A 225 -0.33 -17.72 -11.44
N ALA A 226 -0.65 -18.63 -12.35
CA ALA A 226 0.19 -19.81 -12.62
C ALA A 226 1.57 -19.39 -13.14
N ALA A 227 1.65 -18.42 -14.06
CA ALA A 227 2.90 -17.91 -14.61
C ALA A 227 3.83 -17.37 -13.54
N ARG A 228 3.29 -16.73 -12.49
CA ARG A 228 4.08 -16.30 -11.31
C ARG A 228 4.69 -17.50 -10.59
N GLY A 229 3.94 -18.59 -10.43
CA GLY A 229 4.48 -19.84 -9.91
C GLY A 229 5.70 -20.34 -10.70
N TYR A 230 5.63 -20.29 -12.03
CA TYR A 230 6.77 -20.63 -12.89
C TYR A 230 7.96 -19.70 -12.69
N GLU A 231 7.71 -18.39 -12.60
CA GLU A 231 8.79 -17.40 -12.41
C GLU A 231 9.55 -17.56 -11.10
N LEU A 232 8.89 -17.99 -10.02
CA LEU A 232 9.56 -18.31 -8.75
C LEU A 232 10.68 -19.34 -8.90
N TRP A 233 10.58 -20.20 -9.92
CA TRP A 233 11.57 -21.25 -10.22
C TRP A 233 12.45 -20.92 -11.43
N GLY A 234 12.38 -19.68 -11.95
CA GLY A 234 13.23 -19.21 -13.05
C GLY A 234 12.71 -19.59 -14.45
N PHE A 235 11.51 -20.19 -14.57
CA PHE A 235 10.86 -20.47 -15.85
C PHE A 235 10.14 -19.21 -16.33
N LYS A 236 10.59 -18.61 -17.44
CA LYS A 236 10.04 -17.36 -17.96
C LYS A 236 8.80 -17.60 -18.80
N ALA A 237 7.68 -16.99 -18.41
CA ALA A 237 6.40 -17.04 -19.09
C ALA A 237 5.87 -15.62 -19.41
N PRO A 238 6.60 -14.78 -20.17
CA PRO A 238 6.31 -13.35 -20.29
C PRO A 238 4.98 -13.04 -20.96
N LYS A 239 4.45 -13.92 -21.83
CA LYS A 239 3.12 -13.74 -22.45
C LYS A 239 1.98 -14.26 -21.57
N ALA A 240 2.27 -15.17 -20.64
CA ALA A 240 1.30 -15.68 -19.69
C ALA A 240 1.14 -14.71 -18.48
N ILE A 241 2.15 -13.90 -18.20
CA ILE A 241 2.09 -12.84 -17.18
C ILE A 241 1.47 -11.54 -17.72
N ASP A 242 1.49 -11.35 -19.05
CA ASP A 242 0.84 -10.22 -19.71
C ASP A 242 -0.68 -10.42 -19.68
N LEU A 243 -1.41 -9.42 -19.17
CA LEU A 243 -2.86 -9.48 -19.07
C LEU A 243 -3.60 -9.61 -20.43
N GLN A 244 -2.92 -9.41 -21.53
CA GLN A 244 -3.48 -9.55 -22.89
C GLN A 244 -3.52 -11.00 -23.37
N PRO A 245 -4.55 -11.39 -24.18
CA PRO A 245 -5.55 -10.52 -24.82
C PRO A 245 -6.86 -10.46 -24.03
N PHE A 246 -7.28 -9.27 -23.60
CA PHE A 246 -8.58 -9.07 -22.99
C PHE A 246 -9.35 -7.89 -23.60
N LYS A 247 -10.65 -7.81 -23.29
CA LYS A 247 -11.52 -6.67 -23.57
C LYS A 247 -12.38 -6.36 -22.35
N PHE A 248 -12.88 -5.14 -22.26
CA PHE A 248 -13.89 -4.83 -21.25
C PHE A 248 -15.29 -5.14 -21.76
N VAL A 249 -16.10 -5.76 -20.89
CA VAL A 249 -17.52 -6.02 -21.09
C VAL A 249 -18.29 -5.33 -19.97
N GLU A 250 -19.30 -4.54 -20.31
CA GLU A 250 -20.15 -3.90 -19.31
C GLU A 250 -21.17 -4.88 -18.75
N ILE A 251 -21.13 -5.13 -17.45
CA ILE A 251 -22.06 -5.99 -16.72
C ILE A 251 -22.58 -5.24 -15.51
N ASN A 252 -23.87 -5.09 -15.35
CA ASN A 252 -24.51 -4.32 -14.27
C ASN A 252 -23.85 -2.94 -14.05
N GLY A 253 -23.45 -2.26 -15.14
CA GLY A 253 -22.80 -0.93 -15.09
C GLY A 253 -21.34 -0.96 -14.62
N VAL A 254 -20.69 -2.11 -14.61
CA VAL A 254 -19.25 -2.25 -14.32
C VAL A 254 -18.52 -2.78 -15.54
N GLN A 255 -17.39 -2.17 -15.90
CA GLN A 255 -16.52 -2.63 -16.97
C GLN A 255 -15.64 -3.79 -16.45
N ILE A 256 -15.97 -5.03 -16.86
CA ILE A 256 -15.29 -6.25 -16.44
C ILE A 256 -14.26 -6.64 -17.48
N PRO A 257 -13.00 -6.89 -17.13
CA PRO A 257 -12.01 -7.40 -18.05
C PRO A 257 -12.30 -8.88 -18.33
N VAL A 258 -12.35 -9.24 -19.60
CA VAL A 258 -12.72 -10.59 -20.07
C VAL A 258 -11.71 -11.02 -21.11
N ASP A 259 -11.13 -12.19 -20.93
CA ASP A 259 -10.24 -12.80 -21.92
C ASP A 259 -10.97 -12.98 -23.26
N THR A 260 -10.30 -12.65 -24.36
CA THR A 260 -10.91 -12.77 -25.69
C THR A 260 -10.85 -14.17 -26.28
N ARG A 261 -10.10 -15.09 -25.67
CA ARG A 261 -9.95 -16.49 -26.06
C ARG A 261 -11.10 -17.32 -25.48
N ASP A 262 -12.22 -17.39 -26.16
CA ASP A 262 -13.45 -18.04 -25.73
C ASP A 262 -13.53 -19.54 -26.20
N PHE A 263 -14.57 -20.24 -25.74
CA PHE A 263 -14.77 -21.65 -26.09
C PHE A 263 -14.90 -21.87 -27.59
N LYS A 264 -15.54 -20.97 -28.32
CA LYS A 264 -15.71 -21.07 -29.77
C LYS A 264 -14.39 -21.01 -30.54
N SER A 265 -13.47 -20.16 -30.06
CA SER A 265 -12.18 -19.94 -30.74
C SER A 265 -11.10 -20.93 -30.31
N THR A 266 -11.16 -21.44 -29.05
CA THR A 266 -10.07 -22.22 -28.47
C THR A 266 -10.47 -23.56 -27.85
N ASN A 267 -11.75 -23.88 -27.84
CA ASN A 267 -12.33 -25.04 -27.14
C ASN A 267 -12.04 -25.01 -25.61
N ALA A 268 -11.89 -23.82 -25.02
CA ALA A 268 -11.75 -23.62 -23.59
C ALA A 268 -12.50 -22.33 -23.16
N ASN A 269 -13.15 -22.36 -21.99
CA ASN A 269 -14.00 -21.28 -21.51
C ASN A 269 -13.16 -20.06 -21.09
N ASN A 270 -13.64 -18.86 -21.39
CA ASN A 270 -13.04 -17.59 -20.93
C ASN A 270 -13.76 -17.02 -19.70
N TYR A 271 -13.91 -17.82 -18.69
CA TYR A 271 -14.64 -17.47 -17.49
C TYR A 271 -13.95 -16.40 -16.64
N VAL A 272 -14.77 -15.52 -16.05
CA VAL A 272 -14.36 -14.57 -15.00
C VAL A 272 -14.97 -15.04 -13.68
N VAL A 273 -14.11 -15.42 -12.74
CA VAL A 273 -14.47 -15.99 -11.43
C VAL A 273 -13.74 -15.28 -10.30
N SER A 274 -14.19 -15.47 -9.06
CA SER A 274 -13.59 -14.82 -7.89
C SER A 274 -12.25 -15.44 -7.48
N GLU A 275 -12.10 -16.76 -7.56
CA GLU A 275 -10.95 -17.47 -6.96
C GLU A 275 -9.62 -17.03 -7.51
N SER A 276 -9.49 -16.85 -8.83
CA SER A 276 -8.23 -16.44 -9.45
C SER A 276 -7.68 -15.13 -8.88
N TYR A 277 -8.54 -14.15 -8.60
CA TYR A 277 -8.17 -12.88 -7.95
C TYR A 277 -7.93 -13.03 -6.45
N ILE A 278 -8.67 -13.93 -5.79
CA ILE A 278 -8.53 -14.19 -4.36
C ILE A 278 -7.18 -14.85 -4.07
N ILE A 279 -6.83 -15.93 -4.79
CA ILE A 279 -5.54 -16.59 -4.56
C ILE A 279 -4.37 -15.69 -4.94
N ASP A 280 -4.46 -14.91 -6.02
CA ASP A 280 -3.44 -13.93 -6.35
C ASP A 280 -3.29 -12.88 -5.23
N GLY A 281 -4.41 -12.43 -4.66
CA GLY A 281 -4.41 -11.47 -3.56
C GLY A 281 -3.77 -12.00 -2.28
N ILE A 282 -4.16 -13.20 -1.89
CA ILE A 282 -3.68 -13.87 -0.67
C ILE A 282 -2.21 -14.25 -0.80
N GLU A 283 -1.79 -14.74 -1.95
CA GLU A 283 -0.46 -15.29 -2.12
C GLU A 283 0.55 -14.30 -2.68
N PHE A 284 0.18 -13.46 -3.66
CA PHE A 284 1.07 -12.55 -4.37
C PHE A 284 0.77 -11.06 -4.16
N GLY A 285 -0.41 -10.72 -3.60
CA GLY A 285 -0.78 -9.36 -3.18
C GLY A 285 -1.39 -8.49 -4.28
N LEU A 286 -2.09 -9.05 -5.28
CA LEU A 286 -2.81 -8.32 -6.34
C LEU A 286 -2.00 -7.16 -6.93
N LYS A 287 -0.99 -7.45 -7.71
CA LYS A 287 -0.09 -6.42 -8.26
C LYS A 287 -0.65 -5.77 -9.53
N GLY A 288 -0.41 -4.47 -9.67
CA GLY A 288 -0.77 -3.70 -10.86
C GLY A 288 -2.28 -3.66 -11.11
N GLU A 289 -2.69 -3.85 -12.36
CA GLU A 289 -4.10 -3.79 -12.78
C GLU A 289 -4.97 -4.90 -12.20
N LEU A 290 -4.39 -6.03 -11.76
CA LEU A 290 -5.14 -7.10 -11.12
C LEU A 290 -5.87 -6.66 -9.86
N SER A 291 -5.35 -5.65 -9.13
CA SER A 291 -6.04 -5.07 -7.98
C SER A 291 -7.34 -4.34 -8.38
N ASP A 292 -7.31 -3.59 -9.48
CA ASP A 292 -8.50 -2.93 -10.02
C ASP A 292 -9.50 -3.97 -10.56
N TYR A 293 -9.00 -5.02 -11.24
CA TYR A 293 -9.84 -6.09 -11.77
C TYR A 293 -10.54 -6.89 -10.67
N ALA A 294 -9.84 -7.21 -9.60
CA ALA A 294 -10.42 -7.85 -8.41
C ALA A 294 -11.54 -6.99 -7.79
N ALA A 295 -11.29 -5.68 -7.63
CA ALA A 295 -12.28 -4.75 -7.11
C ALA A 295 -13.53 -4.67 -8.01
N ARG A 296 -13.35 -4.67 -9.34
CA ARG A 296 -14.47 -4.70 -10.31
C ARG A 296 -15.27 -6.00 -10.24
N VAL A 297 -14.60 -7.13 -10.10
CA VAL A 297 -15.25 -8.43 -9.94
C VAL A 297 -16.06 -8.51 -8.65
N LEU A 298 -15.58 -7.91 -7.56
CA LEU A 298 -16.37 -7.81 -6.33
C LEU A 298 -17.53 -6.80 -6.49
N GLU A 299 -17.29 -5.63 -7.07
CA GLU A 299 -18.32 -4.59 -7.25
C GLU A 299 -19.46 -5.05 -8.15
N VAL A 300 -19.19 -5.77 -9.23
CA VAL A 300 -20.25 -6.26 -10.12
C VAL A 300 -21.18 -7.29 -9.44
N GLN A 301 -20.61 -8.12 -8.55
CA GLN A 301 -21.37 -9.05 -7.73
C GLN A 301 -22.27 -8.32 -6.73
N LYS A 302 -21.74 -7.26 -6.10
CA LYS A 302 -22.55 -6.34 -5.27
C LYS A 302 -23.67 -5.71 -6.06
N ARG A 303 -23.43 -5.17 -7.25
CA ARG A 303 -24.46 -4.53 -8.07
C ARG A 303 -25.53 -5.51 -8.54
N ARG A 304 -25.15 -6.76 -8.81
CA ARG A 304 -26.16 -7.81 -9.05
C ARG A 304 -27.05 -8.01 -7.84
N TYR A 305 -26.45 -8.07 -6.64
CA TYR A 305 -27.21 -8.13 -5.39
C TYR A 305 -28.13 -6.91 -5.21
N ASP A 306 -27.60 -5.70 -5.39
CA ASP A 306 -28.36 -4.45 -5.23
C ASP A 306 -29.59 -4.39 -6.15
N THR A 307 -29.49 -4.98 -7.36
CA THR A 307 -30.57 -4.98 -8.35
C THR A 307 -31.54 -6.14 -8.23
N THR A 308 -31.07 -7.31 -7.75
CA THR A 308 -31.85 -8.55 -7.78
C THR A 308 -32.19 -9.11 -6.38
N GLY A 309 -31.53 -8.63 -5.33
CA GLY A 309 -31.59 -9.21 -3.99
C GLY A 309 -30.88 -10.57 -3.84
N GLN A 310 -30.25 -11.09 -4.91
CA GLN A 310 -29.55 -12.37 -4.87
C GLN A 310 -28.11 -12.21 -4.41
N LEU A 311 -27.76 -12.81 -3.25
CA LEU A 311 -26.37 -12.88 -2.83
C LEU A 311 -25.53 -13.56 -3.91
N THR A 312 -24.40 -12.99 -4.20
CA THR A 312 -23.52 -13.41 -5.29
C THR A 312 -22.06 -13.41 -4.83
N ALA A 313 -21.46 -14.61 -4.79
CA ALA A 313 -20.02 -14.81 -4.64
C ALA A 313 -19.66 -16.01 -5.50
N VAL A 314 -19.43 -15.73 -6.80
CA VAL A 314 -19.32 -16.77 -7.83
C VAL A 314 -17.88 -17.17 -8.09
N THR A 315 -17.65 -18.46 -8.13
CA THR A 315 -16.39 -19.05 -8.57
C THR A 315 -16.63 -20.49 -9.03
N GLU A 316 -15.57 -21.17 -9.43
CA GLU A 316 -15.65 -22.60 -9.71
C GLU A 316 -15.76 -23.39 -8.42
N ASP A 317 -16.68 -24.36 -8.38
CA ASP A 317 -16.92 -25.20 -7.22
C ASP A 317 -17.33 -26.61 -7.60
N ASN A 318 -16.95 -27.58 -6.76
CA ASN A 318 -17.62 -28.86 -6.75
C ASN A 318 -19.06 -28.69 -6.24
N ILE A 319 -19.94 -29.49 -6.74
CA ILE A 319 -21.32 -29.56 -6.28
C ILE A 319 -21.70 -30.99 -5.88
N ASP A 320 -22.67 -31.14 -4.99
CA ASP A 320 -23.09 -32.42 -4.39
C ASP A 320 -24.06 -33.25 -5.27
N GLN A 321 -24.20 -32.88 -6.54
CA GLN A 321 -25.04 -33.54 -7.54
C GLN A 321 -24.41 -33.45 -8.94
N GLU A 322 -24.91 -34.20 -9.91
CA GLU A 322 -24.43 -34.06 -11.29
C GLU A 322 -24.60 -32.64 -11.84
N PRO A 323 -23.60 -32.07 -12.51
CA PRO A 323 -22.40 -32.70 -13.07
C PRO A 323 -21.17 -32.74 -12.14
N TYR A 324 -21.32 -32.54 -10.84
CA TYR A 324 -20.32 -32.56 -9.75
C TYR A 324 -19.27 -31.44 -9.76
N PHE A 325 -19.14 -30.68 -10.83
CA PHE A 325 -18.25 -29.50 -10.90
C PHE A 325 -18.81 -28.47 -11.87
N LEU A 326 -18.85 -27.20 -11.44
CA LEU A 326 -19.34 -26.07 -12.25
C LEU A 326 -18.49 -24.84 -12.09
N TYR A 327 -18.35 -24.10 -13.19
CA TYR A 327 -17.90 -22.73 -13.19
C TYR A 327 -19.11 -21.80 -12.98
N ASN A 328 -19.27 -21.25 -11.79
CA ASN A 328 -20.18 -20.13 -11.54
C ASN A 328 -19.41 -18.85 -11.85
N THR A 329 -19.85 -18.09 -12.83
CA THR A 329 -19.04 -17.01 -13.40
C THR A 329 -19.74 -15.67 -13.33
N VAL A 330 -18.96 -14.59 -13.35
CA VAL A 330 -19.45 -13.24 -13.68
C VAL A 330 -19.75 -13.17 -15.19
N TYR A 331 -18.88 -13.81 -15.98
CA TYR A 331 -18.99 -13.86 -17.45
C TYR A 331 -18.29 -15.09 -17.98
N ALA A 332 -18.88 -15.73 -18.99
CA ALA A 332 -18.20 -16.72 -19.81
C ALA A 332 -18.83 -16.81 -21.20
N ASN A 333 -17.99 -16.96 -22.24
CA ASN A 333 -18.37 -17.29 -23.63
C ASN A 333 -19.48 -16.41 -24.23
N GLY A 334 -19.58 -15.13 -23.84
CA GLY A 334 -20.62 -14.24 -24.34
C GLY A 334 -21.82 -14.10 -23.41
N GLU A 335 -21.90 -14.86 -22.32
CA GLU A 335 -23.01 -14.86 -21.38
C GLU A 335 -22.61 -14.28 -20.01
N ASN A 336 -23.40 -13.32 -19.51
CA ASN A 336 -23.28 -12.77 -18.17
C ASN A 336 -23.88 -13.78 -17.18
N TRP A 337 -23.16 -13.98 -16.05
CA TRP A 337 -23.61 -14.87 -14.98
C TRP A 337 -23.82 -16.31 -15.42
N ALA A 338 -23.01 -16.79 -16.37
CA ALA A 338 -23.04 -18.17 -16.82
C ALA A 338 -22.70 -19.13 -15.68
N THR A 339 -23.38 -20.27 -15.63
CA THR A 339 -23.07 -21.42 -14.76
C THR A 339 -22.91 -22.63 -15.67
N ILE A 340 -21.68 -23.04 -15.90
CA ILE A 340 -21.33 -23.96 -16.99
C ILE A 340 -20.34 -25.03 -16.56
N THR A 341 -20.33 -26.15 -17.29
CA THR A 341 -19.27 -27.16 -17.21
C THR A 341 -18.04 -26.73 -18.02
N ASP A 342 -16.96 -27.51 -17.95
CA ASP A 342 -15.78 -27.40 -18.80
C ASP A 342 -16.13 -27.54 -20.30
N GLN A 343 -17.18 -28.32 -20.64
CA GLN A 343 -17.71 -28.49 -22.00
C GLN A 343 -18.74 -27.42 -22.39
N ASN A 344 -18.81 -26.29 -21.65
CA ASN A 344 -19.76 -25.20 -21.92
C ASN A 344 -21.25 -25.60 -21.88
N GLN A 345 -21.60 -26.66 -21.12
CA GLN A 345 -23.00 -27.00 -20.87
C GLN A 345 -23.57 -26.16 -19.72
N SER A 346 -24.75 -25.55 -19.91
CA SER A 346 -25.36 -24.60 -18.99
C SER A 346 -26.24 -25.27 -17.94
N TYR A 347 -26.00 -24.84 -16.63
CA TYR A 347 -26.75 -25.32 -15.47
C TYR A 347 -27.15 -24.15 -14.54
N PRO A 348 -27.93 -23.17 -15.02
CA PRO A 348 -28.18 -21.92 -14.28
C PRO A 348 -28.87 -22.11 -12.93
N LYS A 349 -29.63 -23.19 -12.73
CA LYS A 349 -30.32 -23.55 -11.48
C LYS A 349 -29.37 -24.03 -10.39
N LEU A 350 -28.15 -24.43 -10.75
CA LEU A 350 -27.15 -24.93 -9.82
C LEU A 350 -26.12 -23.85 -9.44
N ARG A 351 -26.37 -22.57 -9.79
CA ARG A 351 -25.52 -21.49 -9.34
C ARG A 351 -25.53 -21.41 -7.83
N SER A 352 -24.33 -21.22 -7.26
CA SER A 352 -24.16 -21.14 -5.81
C SER A 352 -23.38 -19.89 -5.37
N VAL A 353 -23.66 -19.46 -4.17
CA VAL A 353 -22.82 -18.54 -3.40
C VAL A 353 -21.69 -19.37 -2.79
N SER A 354 -20.47 -19.15 -3.26
CA SER A 354 -19.31 -19.95 -2.86
C SER A 354 -18.77 -19.54 -1.49
N THR A 355 -18.52 -20.53 -0.63
CA THR A 355 -17.92 -20.32 0.70
C THR A 355 -16.51 -19.75 0.59
N LYS A 356 -15.64 -20.37 -0.22
CA LYS A 356 -14.24 -19.89 -0.38
C LYS A 356 -14.17 -18.48 -0.98
N ALA A 357 -15.03 -18.15 -1.95
CA ALA A 357 -15.10 -16.82 -2.53
C ALA A 357 -15.57 -15.77 -1.49
N ALA A 358 -16.56 -16.11 -0.69
CA ALA A 358 -17.07 -15.22 0.36
C ALA A 358 -16.01 -14.96 1.46
N PHE A 359 -15.33 -15.99 1.93
CA PHE A 359 -14.18 -15.83 2.86
C PHE A 359 -13.09 -14.98 2.21
N GLY A 360 -12.70 -15.27 0.96
CA GLY A 360 -11.66 -14.53 0.26
C GLY A 360 -11.97 -13.05 0.12
N TRP A 361 -13.16 -12.70 -0.34
CA TRP A 361 -13.56 -11.30 -0.47
C TRP A 361 -13.61 -10.57 0.87
N HIS A 362 -14.10 -11.21 1.93
CA HIS A 362 -14.15 -10.61 3.27
C HIS A 362 -12.75 -10.24 3.79
N TYR A 363 -11.77 -11.15 3.69
CA TYR A 363 -10.44 -10.91 4.23
C TYR A 363 -9.53 -10.09 3.30
N LEU A 364 -9.79 -10.08 1.98
CA LEU A 364 -9.10 -9.18 1.06
C LEU A 364 -9.65 -7.75 1.07
N PHE A 365 -10.97 -7.61 1.28
CA PHE A 365 -11.67 -6.34 1.29
C PHE A 365 -12.49 -6.18 2.58
N PRO A 366 -11.84 -6.14 3.75
CA PRO A 366 -12.51 -6.22 5.06
C PRO A 366 -13.47 -5.06 5.33
N ASP A 367 -13.25 -3.91 4.67
CA ASP A 367 -14.10 -2.74 4.79
C ASP A 367 -15.29 -2.74 3.81
N ASN A 368 -15.41 -3.76 2.97
CA ASN A 368 -16.49 -3.84 2.00
C ASN A 368 -17.72 -4.48 2.64
N ALA A 369 -18.76 -3.68 2.86
CA ALA A 369 -20.00 -4.14 3.51
C ALA A 369 -20.69 -5.29 2.75
N TYR A 370 -20.51 -5.39 1.43
CA TYR A 370 -21.04 -6.50 0.65
C TYR A 370 -20.21 -7.77 0.85
N ALA A 371 -18.89 -7.66 0.90
CA ALA A 371 -18.01 -8.77 1.23
C ALA A 371 -18.32 -9.33 2.63
N GLN A 372 -18.55 -8.46 3.61
CA GLN A 372 -19.04 -8.87 4.95
C GLN A 372 -20.38 -9.61 4.85
N LYS A 373 -21.33 -9.08 4.08
CA LYS A 373 -22.67 -9.69 3.94
C LYS A 373 -22.63 -11.10 3.35
N VAL A 374 -21.82 -11.35 2.31
CA VAL A 374 -21.72 -12.71 1.72
C VAL A 374 -20.96 -13.65 2.64
N PHE A 375 -19.96 -13.15 3.38
CA PHE A 375 -19.25 -13.91 4.40
C PHE A 375 -20.19 -14.35 5.54
N ASP A 376 -21.02 -13.44 6.08
CA ASP A 376 -21.99 -13.76 7.13
C ASP A 376 -23.01 -14.82 6.72
N ALA A 377 -23.28 -14.94 5.41
CA ALA A 377 -24.19 -15.96 4.89
C ALA A 377 -23.60 -17.38 4.89
N VAL A 378 -22.26 -17.51 4.90
CA VAL A 378 -21.58 -18.81 4.73
C VAL A 378 -20.61 -19.17 5.85
N LYS A 379 -20.27 -18.23 6.75
CA LYS A 379 -19.25 -18.46 7.80
C LYS A 379 -19.56 -19.63 8.75
N ASP A 380 -20.82 -19.99 8.87
CA ASP A 380 -21.29 -21.12 9.68
C ASP A 380 -21.70 -22.34 8.85
N LEU A 381 -21.40 -22.34 7.53
CA LEU A 381 -21.80 -23.38 6.60
C LEU A 381 -20.85 -24.58 6.66
N LYS A 382 -20.81 -25.24 7.80
CA LYS A 382 -19.96 -26.41 8.08
C LYS A 382 -20.76 -27.71 8.14
N SER A 383 -20.07 -28.84 7.93
CA SER A 383 -20.68 -30.15 8.10
C SER A 383 -21.09 -30.40 9.55
N PRO A 384 -22.16 -31.17 9.82
CA PRO A 384 -22.62 -31.45 11.18
C PRO A 384 -21.56 -32.06 12.10
N ASP A 385 -20.61 -32.81 11.52
CA ASP A 385 -19.53 -33.48 12.26
C ASP A 385 -18.24 -32.64 12.32
N ASP A 386 -18.30 -31.34 12.01
CA ASP A 386 -17.17 -30.43 11.93
C ASP A 386 -16.01 -30.90 11.02
N ASN A 387 -16.30 -31.71 10.01
CA ASN A 387 -15.32 -32.27 9.08
C ASN A 387 -14.93 -31.34 7.91
N GLY A 388 -15.22 -30.05 8.03
CA GLY A 388 -14.93 -29.04 7.03
C GLY A 388 -16.14 -28.20 6.64
N TYR A 389 -15.88 -27.21 5.80
CA TYR A 389 -16.88 -26.32 5.23
C TYR A 389 -17.46 -26.89 3.95
N TYR A 390 -18.77 -26.76 3.79
CA TYR A 390 -19.45 -27.00 2.53
C TYR A 390 -19.06 -25.96 1.47
N ALA A 391 -19.13 -26.36 0.18
CA ALA A 391 -18.70 -25.52 -0.93
C ALA A 391 -19.54 -24.24 -1.09
N GLY A 392 -20.81 -24.23 -0.70
CA GLY A 392 -21.62 -23.02 -0.84
C GLY A 392 -23.10 -23.20 -0.54
N ILE A 393 -23.90 -22.25 -1.01
CA ILE A 393 -25.37 -22.23 -0.91
C ILE A 393 -25.94 -22.05 -2.30
N TYR A 394 -26.82 -22.95 -2.78
CA TYR A 394 -27.49 -22.79 -4.07
C TYR A 394 -28.37 -21.53 -4.10
N GLU A 395 -28.23 -20.71 -5.12
CA GLU A 395 -28.98 -19.44 -5.22
C GLU A 395 -30.50 -19.67 -5.33
N GLU A 396 -30.95 -20.67 -6.07
CA GLU A 396 -32.38 -20.91 -6.28
C GLU A 396 -33.05 -21.51 -5.05
N THR A 397 -32.51 -22.58 -4.51
CA THR A 397 -33.12 -23.37 -3.44
C THR A 397 -32.81 -22.86 -2.03
N LYS A 398 -31.78 -22.04 -1.88
CA LYS A 398 -31.20 -21.61 -0.58
C LYS A 398 -30.70 -22.78 0.28
N GLN A 399 -30.56 -23.98 -0.30
CA GLN A 399 -30.04 -25.14 0.39
C GLN A 399 -28.51 -25.20 0.30
N PRO A 400 -27.82 -25.76 1.29
CA PRO A 400 -26.38 -25.98 1.19
C PRO A 400 -26.01 -26.86 -0.01
N ASN A 401 -24.99 -26.44 -0.76
CA ASN A 401 -24.21 -27.32 -1.61
C ASN A 401 -23.23 -28.07 -0.67
N LYS A 402 -23.56 -29.34 -0.38
CA LYS A 402 -22.87 -30.14 0.64
C LYS A 402 -21.57 -30.79 0.17
N ALA A 403 -21.04 -30.40 -0.99
CA ALA A 403 -19.71 -30.82 -1.41
C ALA A 403 -18.67 -30.35 -0.37
N LEU A 404 -17.88 -31.27 0.14
CA LEU A 404 -16.72 -31.01 1.01
C LEU A 404 -15.46 -31.21 0.18
N THR A 405 -14.62 -30.18 0.06
CA THR A 405 -13.45 -30.21 -0.84
C THR A 405 -12.19 -29.69 -0.21
N GLY A 406 -11.04 -30.19 -0.69
CA GLY A 406 -9.72 -29.69 -0.35
C GLY A 406 -9.52 -28.25 -0.78
N ASN A 407 -10.07 -27.86 -1.93
CA ASN A 407 -9.97 -26.48 -2.43
C ASN A 407 -10.68 -25.49 -1.49
N THR A 408 -11.95 -25.70 -1.13
CA THR A 408 -12.69 -24.81 -0.21
C THR A 408 -12.00 -24.71 1.14
N ASN A 409 -11.67 -25.83 1.74
CA ASN A 409 -11.09 -25.84 3.10
C ASN A 409 -9.61 -25.40 3.11
N GLY A 410 -8.86 -25.68 2.04
CA GLY A 410 -7.49 -25.20 1.87
C GLY A 410 -7.41 -23.69 1.74
N LEU A 411 -8.26 -23.12 0.87
CA LEU A 411 -8.27 -21.67 0.69
C LEU A 411 -8.74 -20.92 1.94
N ILE A 412 -9.69 -21.45 2.73
CA ILE A 412 -10.05 -20.89 4.03
C ILE A 412 -8.84 -20.84 4.98
N LEU A 413 -8.02 -21.89 5.03
CA LEU A 413 -6.80 -21.90 5.86
C LEU A 413 -5.76 -20.88 5.37
N GLU A 414 -5.55 -20.77 4.06
CA GLU A 414 -4.65 -19.79 3.48
C GLU A 414 -5.10 -18.36 3.77
N ILE A 415 -6.38 -18.06 3.62
CA ILE A 415 -7.00 -16.77 3.94
C ILE A 415 -6.81 -16.42 5.41
N LEU A 416 -7.07 -17.36 6.34
CA LEU A 416 -6.89 -17.12 7.77
C LEU A 416 -5.42 -16.97 8.15
N TYR A 417 -4.53 -17.67 7.49
CA TYR A 417 -3.09 -17.49 7.67
C TYR A 417 -2.64 -16.12 7.11
N TYR A 418 -3.13 -15.70 5.95
CA TYR A 418 -2.90 -14.36 5.42
C TYR A 418 -3.34 -13.28 6.43
N LYS A 419 -4.55 -13.43 7.02
CA LYS A 419 -5.03 -12.53 8.08
C LYS A 419 -4.12 -12.56 9.30
N ALA A 420 -3.71 -13.75 9.75
CA ALA A 420 -2.81 -13.90 10.90
C ALA A 420 -1.41 -13.30 10.65
N ARG A 421 -1.00 -13.16 9.41
CA ARG A 421 0.20 -12.43 8.98
C ARG A 421 -0.01 -10.92 8.87
N GLY A 422 -1.14 -10.38 9.33
CA GLY A 422 -1.48 -8.96 9.19
C GLY A 422 -1.74 -8.56 7.74
N ASN A 423 -2.40 -9.42 6.98
CA ASN A 423 -2.75 -9.25 5.57
C ASN A 423 -1.51 -9.09 4.64
N HIS A 424 -0.41 -9.78 4.99
CA HIS A 424 0.76 -9.86 4.13
C HIS A 424 0.68 -11.10 3.23
N PRO A 425 0.95 -10.96 1.92
CA PRO A 425 0.94 -12.08 0.98
C PRO A 425 1.81 -13.24 1.44
N LEU A 426 1.38 -14.46 1.15
CA LEU A 426 2.03 -15.68 1.64
C LEU A 426 3.39 -15.92 0.96
N ILE A 427 3.52 -15.54 -0.30
CA ILE A 427 4.71 -15.75 -1.12
C ILE A 427 5.44 -14.43 -1.27
N ALA A 428 6.67 -14.35 -0.76
CA ALA A 428 7.52 -13.20 -0.96
C ALA A 428 8.02 -13.17 -2.41
N SER A 429 7.96 -12.01 -3.06
CA SER A 429 8.60 -11.85 -4.36
C SER A 429 10.12 -11.99 -4.20
N SER A 430 10.67 -13.15 -4.53
CA SER A 430 12.12 -13.34 -4.57
C SER A 430 12.68 -12.57 -5.76
N SER A 431 13.46 -11.51 -5.50
CA SER A 431 14.46 -11.07 -6.46
C SER A 431 15.53 -12.16 -6.50
N ALA A 432 15.60 -12.85 -7.63
CA ALA A 432 16.57 -13.90 -7.87
C ALA A 432 18.00 -13.40 -7.62
N ASN A 433 18.66 -13.93 -6.58
CA ASN A 433 20.11 -13.90 -6.49
C ASN A 433 20.66 -14.91 -7.51
N VAL A 434 20.93 -14.44 -8.71
CA VAL A 434 21.75 -15.19 -9.65
C VAL A 434 23.20 -15.05 -9.18
N VAL A 435 23.70 -16.09 -8.54
CA VAL A 435 25.13 -16.28 -8.37
C VAL A 435 25.68 -16.65 -9.75
N SER A 436 26.21 -15.68 -10.44
CA SER A 436 27.00 -15.92 -11.65
C SER A 436 28.40 -16.30 -11.25
N SER A 437 28.72 -17.56 -11.46
CA SER A 437 30.12 -18.03 -11.52
C SER A 437 30.84 -17.33 -12.67
N SER A 438 31.96 -16.72 -12.31
CA SER A 438 32.89 -16.06 -13.17
C SER A 438 33.42 -16.94 -14.29
N ASN A 439 33.32 -16.49 -15.54
CA ASN A 439 34.34 -16.75 -16.55
C ASN A 439 34.59 -15.47 -17.35
N SER A 440 35.83 -15.06 -17.28
CA SER A 440 36.44 -13.94 -17.94
C SER A 440 36.44 -14.10 -19.45
N SER A 441 35.94 -13.10 -20.18
CA SER A 441 36.50 -12.75 -21.50
C SER A 441 36.31 -11.26 -21.75
N THR A 442 37.39 -10.61 -22.02
CA THR A 442 37.61 -9.21 -22.36
C THR A 442 36.94 -8.83 -23.66
N GLN A 443 36.14 -7.76 -23.67
CA GLN A 443 35.91 -6.89 -24.82
C GLN A 443 35.63 -5.43 -24.43
N PRO A 444 35.95 -4.44 -25.27
CA PRO A 444 36.20 -3.07 -24.87
C PRO A 444 34.94 -2.21 -24.73
N PRO A 445 35.05 -1.00 -24.13
CA PRO A 445 33.90 -0.27 -23.61
C PRO A 445 33.14 0.50 -24.67
N THR A 446 31.84 0.34 -24.75
CA THR A 446 30.94 1.26 -25.42
C THR A 446 29.94 1.85 -24.45
N THR A 447 30.05 3.16 -24.29
CA THR A 447 29.05 4.20 -23.97
C THR A 447 27.89 3.93 -23.00
N SER A 448 27.98 4.66 -21.89
CA SER A 448 26.88 5.33 -21.16
C SER A 448 25.60 4.54 -20.89
N SER A 449 25.62 3.77 -19.80
CA SER A 449 24.42 3.34 -19.10
C SER A 449 24.13 4.29 -17.92
N ALA A 450 22.85 4.64 -17.73
CA ALA A 450 22.38 5.36 -16.55
C ALA A 450 22.87 4.68 -15.26
N PRO A 451 23.22 5.43 -14.20
CA PRO A 451 23.78 4.84 -12.97
C PRO A 451 22.78 3.88 -12.32
N LYS A 452 23.22 2.65 -12.11
CA LYS A 452 22.46 1.68 -11.29
C LYS A 452 22.35 2.22 -9.88
N ILE A 453 21.11 2.40 -9.40
CA ILE A 453 20.84 2.77 -8.00
C ILE A 453 21.32 1.62 -7.12
N VAL A 454 22.31 1.89 -6.27
CA VAL A 454 22.77 0.96 -5.24
C VAL A 454 21.87 1.15 -4.02
N GLU A 455 21.07 0.15 -3.71
CA GLU A 455 20.23 0.17 -2.50
C GLU A 455 21.10 0.05 -1.24
N VAL A 456 20.83 0.92 -0.27
CA VAL A 456 21.53 0.96 1.01
C VAL A 456 20.70 0.31 2.09
N SER A 457 21.27 -0.70 2.76
CA SER A 457 20.70 -1.29 3.97
C SER A 457 21.27 -0.60 5.20
N VAL A 458 20.41 -0.18 6.10
CA VAL A 458 20.76 0.41 7.39
C VAL A 458 20.16 -0.47 8.46
N ALA A 459 21.01 -1.01 9.34
CA ALA A 459 20.51 -1.74 10.50
C ALA A 459 19.80 -0.79 11.47
N PRO A 460 18.68 -1.20 12.10
CA PRO A 460 18.07 -0.44 13.17
C PRO A 460 19.09 -0.27 14.32
N ILE A 461 19.04 0.90 15.00
CA ILE A 461 19.87 1.10 16.19
C ILE A 461 19.60 0.00 17.22
N PRO A 462 20.60 -0.43 18.03
CA PRO A 462 20.40 -1.46 19.02
C PRO A 462 19.23 -1.17 19.96
N PRO A 463 18.50 -2.19 20.43
CA PRO A 463 17.45 -1.99 21.42
C PRO A 463 18.04 -1.40 22.69
N VAL A 464 17.34 -0.46 23.30
CA VAL A 464 17.77 0.12 24.58
C VAL A 464 17.38 -0.86 25.68
N SER A 465 18.35 -1.29 26.48
CA SER A 465 18.08 -2.05 27.71
C SER A 465 17.51 -1.11 28.76
N SER A 466 16.20 -0.96 28.79
CA SER A 466 15.46 -0.21 29.81
C SER A 466 14.23 -0.99 30.21
N PRO A 467 13.77 -0.88 31.47
CA PRO A 467 12.48 -1.39 31.84
C PRO A 467 11.40 -0.80 30.93
N GLU A 468 10.27 -1.49 30.81
CA GLU A 468 9.19 -1.16 29.86
C GLU A 468 9.02 0.35 29.63
N PRO A 469 8.99 0.81 28.38
CA PRO A 469 8.88 2.23 28.09
C PRO A 469 7.65 2.79 28.81
N ALA A 470 7.84 3.87 29.55
CA ALA A 470 6.76 4.61 30.19
C ALA A 470 5.91 5.31 29.13
N PHE A 471 5.16 4.49 28.36
CA PHE A 471 4.18 4.99 27.41
C PHE A 471 2.96 5.50 28.18
N ASN A 472 2.87 6.80 28.39
CA ASN A 472 1.92 7.44 29.30
C ASN A 472 0.86 8.30 28.62
N ILE A 473 0.59 8.14 27.33
CA ILE A 473 -0.59 8.79 26.77
C ILE A 473 -1.84 8.01 27.21
N LYS A 474 -2.58 8.62 28.14
CA LYS A 474 -3.87 8.12 28.55
C LYS A 474 -4.94 8.63 27.60
N LEU A 475 -5.49 7.74 26.79
CA LEU A 475 -6.68 8.06 26.02
C LEU A 475 -7.83 8.37 26.99
N SER A 476 -8.50 9.48 26.76
CA SER A 476 -9.67 9.87 27.55
C SER A 476 -10.91 9.06 27.18
N LYS A 477 -10.93 8.56 25.95
CA LYS A 477 -11.94 7.65 25.40
C LYS A 477 -11.29 6.71 24.38
N PRO A 478 -11.73 5.45 24.25
CA PRO A 478 -11.31 4.60 23.13
C PRO A 478 -11.86 5.18 21.82
N LEU A 479 -11.23 4.81 20.71
CA LEU A 479 -11.80 5.09 19.39
C LEU A 479 -13.11 4.31 19.23
N THR A 480 -14.08 4.94 18.58
CA THR A 480 -15.25 4.22 18.07
C THR A 480 -14.83 3.28 16.93
N VAL A 481 -15.65 2.30 16.61
CA VAL A 481 -15.39 1.37 15.48
C VAL A 481 -15.13 2.11 14.18
N ILE A 482 -15.82 3.22 13.95
CA ILE A 482 -15.64 4.05 12.76
C ILE A 482 -14.30 4.80 12.80
N GLU A 483 -13.95 5.40 13.94
CA GLU A 483 -12.66 6.11 14.12
C GLU A 483 -11.48 5.12 14.03
N GLN A 484 -11.65 3.89 14.55
CA GLN A 484 -10.67 2.82 14.42
C GLN A 484 -10.41 2.50 12.94
N ARG A 485 -11.47 2.35 12.14
CA ARG A 485 -11.37 2.12 10.70
C ARG A 485 -10.65 3.26 9.98
N TYR A 486 -10.92 4.51 10.35
CA TYR A 486 -10.20 5.66 9.78
C TYR A 486 -8.71 5.61 10.11
N ALA A 487 -8.37 5.28 11.35
CA ALA A 487 -6.97 5.17 11.78
C ALA A 487 -6.23 4.04 11.05
N GLU A 488 -6.85 2.88 10.93
CA GLU A 488 -6.31 1.75 10.18
C GLU A 488 -6.13 2.08 8.70
N ALA A 489 -7.12 2.71 8.07
CA ALA A 489 -7.02 3.15 6.68
C ALA A 489 -5.86 4.12 6.48
N ALA A 490 -5.68 5.10 7.36
CA ALA A 490 -4.54 6.02 7.29
C ALA A 490 -3.19 5.31 7.51
N TRP A 491 -3.15 4.31 8.43
CA TRP A 491 -1.93 3.55 8.67
C TRP A 491 -1.50 2.69 7.46
N ARG A 492 -2.42 2.27 6.58
CA ARG A 492 -2.10 1.53 5.34
C ARG A 492 -1.08 2.26 4.46
N TYR A 493 -1.13 3.59 4.42
CA TYR A 493 -0.12 4.37 3.70
C TYR A 493 1.30 4.03 4.17
N PHE A 494 1.52 4.04 5.48
CA PHE A 494 2.83 3.78 6.08
C PHE A 494 3.26 2.31 5.98
N GLN A 495 2.33 1.39 5.84
CA GLN A 495 2.62 -0.01 5.53
C GLN A 495 3.07 -0.17 4.07
N ALA A 496 2.36 0.44 3.14
CA ALA A 496 2.61 0.32 1.70
C ALA A 496 3.89 1.04 1.24
N ASN A 497 4.29 2.11 1.93
CA ASN A 497 5.40 2.97 1.52
C ASN A 497 6.67 2.81 2.37
N TYR A 498 6.70 1.88 3.30
CA TYR A 498 7.84 1.60 4.16
C TYR A 498 8.94 0.84 3.44
N TYR A 499 10.16 1.36 3.52
CA TYR A 499 11.34 0.70 2.98
C TYR A 499 12.08 -0.07 4.07
N SER A 500 11.85 -1.39 4.15
CA SER A 500 12.32 -2.23 5.26
C SER A 500 13.85 -2.36 5.36
N LYS A 501 14.61 -2.07 4.30
CA LYS A 501 16.08 -2.13 4.32
C LYS A 501 16.73 -1.01 5.12
N ASN A 502 16.07 0.15 5.23
CA ASN A 502 16.65 1.32 5.89
C ASN A 502 15.68 2.12 6.76
N GLY A 503 14.41 1.75 6.81
CA GLY A 503 13.42 2.37 7.68
C GLY A 503 12.78 3.66 7.16
N LEU A 504 13.13 4.13 5.97
CA LEU A 504 12.50 5.29 5.35
C LEU A 504 11.13 4.96 4.76
N ILE A 505 10.34 6.01 4.50
CA ILE A 505 9.09 5.93 3.73
C ILE A 505 9.15 6.91 2.56
N ASN A 506 8.35 6.66 1.54
CA ASN A 506 8.14 7.65 0.47
C ASN A 506 7.22 8.77 0.96
N ASP A 507 7.44 10.01 0.54
CA ASP A 507 6.51 11.11 0.82
C ASP A 507 5.22 11.00 0.01
N ARG A 508 5.32 10.37 -1.18
CA ARG A 508 4.21 10.09 -2.08
C ARG A 508 4.35 8.67 -2.64
N SER A 509 3.27 7.92 -2.76
CA SER A 509 3.31 6.50 -3.12
C SER A 509 3.96 6.19 -4.45
N ASP A 510 3.87 7.08 -5.44
CA ASP A 510 4.44 6.94 -6.78
C ASP A 510 5.85 7.53 -6.92
N PHE A 511 6.42 8.08 -5.84
CA PHE A 511 7.72 8.76 -5.84
C PHE A 511 8.67 8.14 -4.82
N LYS A 512 9.81 7.62 -5.26
CA LYS A 512 10.82 6.97 -4.40
C LYS A 512 11.73 7.97 -3.70
N GLY A 513 11.15 8.98 -3.13
CA GLY A 513 11.86 10.06 -2.43
C GLY A 513 11.15 10.47 -1.14
N ALA A 514 11.92 11.01 -0.22
CA ALA A 514 11.45 11.61 1.02
C ALA A 514 12.14 12.94 1.31
N THR A 515 11.38 13.86 1.89
CA THR A 515 11.87 15.06 2.54
C THR A 515 11.94 14.85 4.05
N LEU A 516 12.63 15.74 4.76
CA LEU A 516 12.57 15.72 6.23
C LEU A 516 11.15 16.01 6.75
N TRP A 517 10.35 16.78 6.00
CA TRP A 517 8.96 17.02 6.36
C TRP A 517 8.18 15.68 6.37
N GLY A 518 8.25 14.90 5.29
CA GLY A 518 7.57 13.62 5.19
C GLY A 518 8.06 12.57 6.19
N LEU A 519 9.37 12.55 6.49
CA LEU A 519 9.92 11.68 7.53
C LEU A 519 9.48 12.14 8.93
N GLY A 520 9.32 13.45 9.18
CA GLY A 520 8.73 14.00 10.40
C GLY A 520 7.25 13.60 10.54
N ASP A 521 6.50 13.68 9.46
CA ASP A 521 5.11 13.18 9.39
C ASP A 521 5.03 11.69 9.72
N TYR A 522 5.96 10.89 9.21
CA TYR A 522 6.02 9.46 9.53
C TYR A 522 6.29 9.21 11.01
N LEU A 523 7.22 9.92 11.62
CA LEU A 523 7.53 9.77 13.05
C LEU A 523 6.33 10.17 13.92
N ALA A 524 5.63 11.25 13.56
CA ALA A 524 4.40 11.66 14.23
C ALA A 524 3.27 10.62 14.05
N ALA A 525 3.16 10.02 12.85
CA ALA A 525 2.21 8.94 12.58
C ALA A 525 2.53 7.66 13.37
N LEU A 526 3.81 7.30 13.51
CA LEU A 526 4.25 6.19 14.36
C LEU A 526 3.79 6.38 15.81
N HIS A 527 4.04 7.59 16.36
CA HIS A 527 3.60 7.95 17.70
C HIS A 527 2.07 7.86 17.83
N ALA A 528 1.32 8.44 16.90
CA ALA A 528 -0.14 8.41 16.90
C ALA A 528 -0.69 6.98 16.77
N ALA A 529 -0.20 6.20 15.82
CA ALA A 529 -0.65 4.82 15.60
C ALA A 529 -0.37 3.93 16.82
N ARG A 530 0.78 4.11 17.49
CA ARG A 530 1.09 3.40 18.74
C ARG A 530 0.17 3.81 19.88
N SER A 531 -0.08 5.11 20.02
CA SER A 531 -0.96 5.66 21.06
C SER A 531 -2.41 5.21 20.90
N LEU A 532 -2.87 5.07 19.67
CA LEU A 532 -4.21 4.60 19.31
C LEU A 532 -4.33 3.07 19.29
N ASN A 533 -3.26 2.32 19.60
CA ASN A 533 -3.18 0.86 19.51
C ASN A 533 -3.43 0.29 18.09
N ILE A 534 -3.14 1.06 17.05
CA ILE A 534 -3.18 0.62 15.65
C ILE A 534 -1.99 -0.30 15.33
N ILE A 535 -0.85 -0.05 15.98
CA ILE A 535 0.36 -0.87 15.86
C ILE A 535 0.83 -1.38 17.21
N SER A 536 1.50 -2.53 17.18
CA SER A 536 2.09 -3.13 18.37
C SER A 536 3.29 -2.33 18.87
N ALA A 537 3.67 -2.54 20.14
CA ALA A 537 4.89 -1.97 20.69
C ALA A 537 6.14 -2.42 19.91
N ASN A 538 6.19 -3.68 19.47
CA ASN A 538 7.31 -4.21 18.71
C ASN A 538 7.43 -3.57 17.32
N GLU A 539 6.32 -3.34 16.62
CA GLU A 539 6.33 -2.67 15.32
C GLU A 539 6.77 -1.21 15.49
N PHE A 540 6.24 -0.51 16.47
CA PHE A 540 6.64 0.85 16.81
C PHE A 540 8.16 0.92 17.10
N ASP A 541 8.66 0.06 17.97
CA ASP A 541 10.08 0.02 18.34
C ASP A 541 10.97 -0.24 17.12
N LEU A 542 10.66 -1.29 16.33
CA LEU A 542 11.44 -1.65 15.15
C LEU A 542 11.51 -0.50 14.14
N ARG A 543 10.35 0.10 13.80
CA ARG A 543 10.27 1.17 12.80
C ARG A 543 10.95 2.45 13.30
N THR A 544 10.79 2.80 14.57
CA THR A 544 11.43 3.97 15.19
C THR A 544 12.95 3.83 15.20
N ARG A 545 13.48 2.69 15.63
CA ARG A 545 14.93 2.44 15.63
C ARG A 545 15.52 2.41 14.21
N HIS A 546 14.78 1.91 13.24
CA HIS A 546 15.18 1.92 11.83
C HIS A 546 15.29 3.35 11.30
N LEU A 547 14.25 4.16 11.50
CA LEU A 547 14.24 5.56 11.08
C LEU A 547 15.37 6.36 11.73
N LEU A 548 15.55 6.24 13.05
CA LEU A 548 16.65 6.91 13.75
C LEU A 548 18.02 6.47 13.22
N GLY A 549 18.19 5.18 12.92
CA GLY A 549 19.39 4.64 12.28
C GLY A 549 19.66 5.25 10.90
N ALA A 550 18.62 5.44 10.10
CA ALA A 550 18.72 6.07 8.78
C ALA A 550 19.07 7.56 8.90
N LEU A 551 18.40 8.29 9.79
CA LEU A 551 18.64 9.74 10.00
C LEU A 551 20.10 10.04 10.35
N THR A 552 20.79 9.15 11.09
CA THR A 552 22.23 9.33 11.40
C THR A 552 23.17 9.06 10.22
N LYS A 553 22.64 8.53 9.10
CA LYS A 553 23.43 8.14 7.91
C LYS A 553 23.07 8.96 6.67
N LEU A 554 22.05 9.79 6.73
CA LEU A 554 21.73 10.71 5.64
C LEU A 554 22.91 11.63 5.35
N PRO A 555 23.35 11.76 4.10
CA PRO A 555 24.40 12.73 3.75
C PRO A 555 23.90 14.15 4.00
N LEU A 556 24.70 14.95 4.69
CA LEU A 556 24.36 16.33 4.99
C LEU A 556 24.87 17.26 3.90
N TYR A 557 24.06 18.23 3.50
CA TYR A 557 24.48 19.30 2.60
C TYR A 557 25.56 20.14 3.26
N ASN A 558 26.71 20.30 2.62
CA ASN A 558 27.91 20.93 3.16
C ASN A 558 28.37 20.38 4.52
N GLN A 559 28.03 19.15 4.87
CA GLN A 559 28.27 18.54 6.20
C GLN A 559 27.60 19.32 7.35
N GLU A 560 26.61 20.13 7.07
CA GLU A 560 25.91 20.96 8.05
C GLU A 560 24.52 20.46 8.37
N LEU A 561 23.66 20.37 7.38
CA LEU A 561 22.23 20.12 7.53
C LEU A 561 21.73 19.11 6.51
N PRO A 562 20.64 18.38 6.81
CA PRO A 562 20.03 17.48 5.86
C PRO A 562 19.66 18.19 4.55
N SER A 563 19.87 17.50 3.43
CA SER A 563 19.45 17.95 2.10
C SER A 563 17.92 17.99 1.98
N ARG A 564 17.41 18.74 0.99
CA ARG A 564 15.96 18.89 0.77
C ARG A 564 15.22 17.61 0.41
N GLY A 565 15.90 16.63 -0.17
CA GLY A 565 15.29 15.37 -0.54
C GLY A 565 16.30 14.23 -0.61
N TYR A 566 15.79 13.02 -0.38
CA TYR A 566 16.57 11.78 -0.38
C TYR A 566 15.85 10.69 -1.15
N ASP A 567 16.57 9.92 -1.96
CA ASP A 567 16.06 8.65 -2.49
C ASP A 567 15.90 7.64 -1.33
N THR A 568 14.70 7.13 -1.16
CA THR A 568 14.36 6.24 -0.03
C THR A 568 15.03 4.88 -0.07
N ARG A 569 15.66 4.50 -1.19
CA ARG A 569 16.36 3.22 -1.36
C ARG A 569 17.86 3.36 -1.12
N SER A 570 18.45 4.42 -1.64
CA SER A 570 19.91 4.62 -1.65
C SER A 570 20.40 5.62 -0.60
N LEU A 571 19.50 6.35 0.08
CA LEU A 571 19.80 7.47 0.99
C LEU A 571 20.55 8.63 0.31
N GLN A 572 20.73 8.62 -0.99
CA GLN A 572 21.40 9.70 -1.73
C GLN A 572 20.51 10.93 -1.79
N SER A 573 21.14 12.10 -1.76
CA SER A 573 20.42 13.36 -1.97
C SER A 573 19.88 13.40 -3.39
N ILE A 574 18.61 13.83 -3.53
CA ILE A 574 17.91 14.00 -4.80
C ILE A 574 17.25 15.39 -4.87
N ASP A 575 17.00 15.84 -6.10
CA ASP A 575 16.10 16.98 -6.33
C ASP A 575 14.62 16.54 -6.23
N TYR A 576 13.70 17.52 -6.34
CA TYR A 576 12.25 17.22 -6.31
C TYR A 576 11.73 16.44 -7.55
N GLY A 577 12.57 16.30 -8.57
CA GLY A 577 12.31 15.44 -9.74
C GLY A 577 12.80 14.01 -9.56
N GLY A 578 13.47 13.70 -8.44
CA GLY A 578 14.05 12.38 -8.16
C GLY A 578 15.44 12.16 -8.79
N ASN A 579 16.05 13.22 -9.34
CA ASN A 579 17.39 13.09 -9.92
C ASN A 579 18.45 13.15 -8.81
N PRO A 580 19.49 12.29 -8.86
CA PRO A 580 20.59 12.34 -7.90
C PRO A 580 21.31 13.69 -7.92
N VAL A 581 21.55 14.24 -6.73
CA VAL A 581 22.34 15.46 -6.51
C VAL A 581 23.37 15.14 -5.42
N PRO A 582 24.53 14.54 -5.77
CA PRO A 582 25.50 14.04 -4.79
C PRO A 582 25.97 15.11 -3.79
N GLU A 583 26.11 16.35 -4.24
CA GLU A 583 26.49 17.50 -3.38
C GLU A 583 25.33 18.04 -2.55
N GLY A 584 24.12 17.49 -2.72
CA GLY A 584 22.89 18.00 -2.13
C GLY A 584 22.34 19.24 -2.84
N ASN A 585 21.10 19.61 -2.50
CA ASN A 585 20.39 20.74 -3.14
C ASN A 585 19.96 21.85 -2.16
N GLY A 586 20.68 21.97 -1.05
CA GLY A 586 20.39 22.93 0.02
C GLY A 586 19.57 22.28 1.13
N TRP A 587 19.10 23.08 2.07
CA TRP A 587 18.22 22.67 3.18
C TRP A 587 16.92 23.48 3.19
N SER A 588 15.91 22.92 3.87
CA SER A 588 14.65 23.61 4.17
C SER A 588 14.49 23.77 5.68
N SER A 589 14.41 25.00 6.15
CA SER A 589 14.16 25.27 7.58
C SER A 589 12.80 24.76 8.04
N LEU A 590 11.81 24.69 7.14
CA LEU A 590 10.48 24.17 7.45
C LEU A 590 10.52 22.65 7.67
N ASP A 591 11.22 21.92 6.80
CA ASP A 591 11.34 20.45 6.88
C ASP A 591 12.14 20.06 8.13
N ILE A 592 13.21 20.82 8.44
CA ILE A 592 13.98 20.65 9.68
C ILE A 592 13.09 20.91 10.89
N GLY A 593 12.29 21.97 10.88
CA GLY A 593 11.34 22.27 11.95
C GLY A 593 10.33 21.15 12.16
N ARG A 594 9.75 20.60 11.08
CA ARG A 594 8.83 19.45 11.15
C ARG A 594 9.49 18.24 11.81
N MET A 595 10.70 17.90 11.41
CA MET A 595 11.45 16.79 11.98
C MET A 595 11.80 17.06 13.46
N LEU A 596 12.21 18.28 13.80
CA LEU A 596 12.51 18.68 15.19
C LEU A 596 11.28 18.53 16.10
N ALA A 597 10.09 18.92 15.63
CA ALA A 597 8.84 18.74 16.37
C ALA A 597 8.57 17.26 16.67
N ALA A 598 8.69 16.41 15.65
CA ALA A 598 8.45 14.97 15.79
C ALA A 598 9.51 14.28 16.68
N LEU A 599 10.79 14.65 16.55
CA LEU A 599 11.87 14.12 17.40
C LEU A 599 11.71 14.58 18.87
N TYR A 600 11.28 15.82 19.08
CA TYR A 600 10.99 16.33 20.43
C TYR A 600 9.85 15.53 21.07
N ASN A 601 8.79 15.27 20.32
CA ASN A 601 7.64 14.48 20.76
C ASN A 601 8.07 13.04 21.10
N LEU A 602 8.85 12.40 20.22
CA LEU A 602 9.39 11.06 20.47
C LEU A 602 10.20 11.03 21.77
N LYS A 603 11.11 11.97 21.95
CA LYS A 603 11.94 12.06 23.18
C LYS A 603 11.12 12.27 24.44
N THR A 604 10.02 13.02 24.35
CA THR A 604 9.15 13.33 25.49
C THR A 604 8.35 12.13 25.96
N PHE A 605 7.74 11.41 25.03
CA PHE A 605 6.86 10.28 25.34
C PHE A 605 7.57 8.92 25.36
N HIS A 606 8.75 8.84 24.77
CA HIS A 606 9.55 7.63 24.64
C HIS A 606 11.01 7.89 25.01
N PRO A 607 11.29 8.13 26.31
CA PRO A 607 12.61 8.55 26.78
C PRO A 607 13.72 7.50 26.50
N GLU A 608 13.37 6.25 26.21
CA GLU A 608 14.30 5.21 25.77
C GLU A 608 15.03 5.59 24.48
N TYR A 609 14.46 6.41 23.62
CA TYR A 609 15.10 6.89 22.37
C TYR A 609 15.86 8.23 22.57
N ALA A 610 15.81 8.85 23.75
CA ALA A 610 16.33 10.20 23.97
C ALA A 610 17.79 10.37 23.50
N LYS A 611 18.69 9.42 23.82
CA LYS A 611 20.09 9.46 23.40
C LYS A 611 20.26 9.44 21.88
N SER A 612 19.46 8.62 21.19
CA SER A 612 19.52 8.52 19.73
C SER A 612 18.94 9.75 19.05
N VAL A 613 17.88 10.32 19.61
CA VAL A 613 17.29 11.59 19.18
C VAL A 613 18.31 12.72 19.36
N ASP A 614 18.94 12.83 20.54
CA ASP A 614 19.96 13.85 20.82
C ASP A 614 21.14 13.72 19.85
N LYS A 615 21.56 12.49 19.52
CA LYS A 615 22.62 12.27 18.54
C LYS A 615 22.24 12.86 17.17
N VAL A 616 21.05 12.55 16.66
CA VAL A 616 20.56 13.07 15.37
C VAL A 616 20.57 14.59 15.38
N VAL A 617 19.98 15.21 16.40
CA VAL A 617 19.83 16.67 16.48
C VAL A 617 21.18 17.38 16.65
N LEU A 618 22.11 16.83 17.45
CA LEU A 618 23.41 17.40 17.69
C LEU A 618 24.41 17.22 16.53
N ASP A 619 24.18 16.26 15.64
CA ASP A 619 25.01 16.08 14.45
C ASP A 619 24.76 17.18 13.39
N TRP A 620 23.68 17.96 13.51
CA TRP A 620 23.34 19.06 12.60
C TRP A 620 23.93 20.39 13.06
N SER A 621 24.33 21.26 12.11
CA SER A 621 24.82 22.61 12.39
C SER A 621 23.74 23.64 12.03
N TYR A 622 23.31 24.40 13.03
CA TYR A 622 22.21 25.38 12.90
C TYR A 622 22.66 26.82 12.63
N LEU A 623 23.96 27.06 12.47
CA LEU A 623 24.54 28.40 12.32
C LEU A 623 23.98 29.21 11.15
N ARG A 624 23.58 28.52 10.08
CA ARG A 624 23.09 29.18 8.86
C ARG A 624 21.57 29.15 8.73
N VAL A 625 20.87 28.24 9.44
CA VAL A 625 19.40 28.12 9.37
C VAL A 625 18.70 29.12 10.28
N VAL A 626 19.31 29.46 11.41
CA VAL A 626 18.82 30.48 12.34
C VAL A 626 19.77 31.66 12.32
N ARG A 627 19.30 32.84 11.89
CA ARG A 627 20.08 34.08 11.86
C ARG A 627 19.20 35.22 12.35
N ASP A 628 19.68 35.94 13.39
CA ASP A 628 18.99 37.10 13.95
C ASP A 628 17.51 36.84 14.30
N GLY A 629 17.24 35.63 14.82
CA GLY A 629 15.89 35.17 15.13
C GLY A 629 15.03 34.82 13.93
N ILE A 630 15.61 34.74 12.73
CA ILE A 630 14.93 34.45 11.47
C ILE A 630 15.33 33.07 10.98
N LEU A 631 14.35 32.25 10.60
CA LEU A 631 14.56 30.99 9.90
C LEU A 631 14.92 31.24 8.44
N SER A 632 15.92 30.54 7.95
CA SER A 632 16.41 30.67 6.58
C SER A 632 16.57 29.28 5.93
N SER A 633 16.26 29.23 4.64
CA SER A 633 16.41 28.02 3.81
C SER A 633 17.47 28.27 2.74
N ALA A 634 18.22 27.23 2.36
CA ALA A 634 19.20 27.27 1.28
C ALA A 634 18.71 26.57 0.03
N THR A 635 19.03 27.16 -1.11
CA THR A 635 18.87 26.56 -2.44
C THR A 635 20.17 26.60 -3.18
N VAL A 636 20.42 25.63 -4.02
CA VAL A 636 21.55 25.56 -4.93
C VAL A 636 21.19 26.28 -6.22
N ILE A 637 22.00 27.21 -6.63
CA ILE A 637 21.86 27.92 -7.91
C ILE A 637 23.18 27.89 -8.66
N LYS A 638 23.15 28.04 -9.98
CA LYS A 638 24.33 28.32 -10.79
C LYS A 638 24.48 29.83 -10.90
N ASP A 639 25.67 30.35 -10.61
CA ASP A 639 26.00 31.76 -10.82
C ASP A 639 26.20 32.07 -12.31
N GLN A 640 26.54 33.32 -12.63
CA GLN A 640 26.75 33.75 -14.03
C GLN A 640 27.92 33.03 -14.70
N ASP A 641 28.87 32.52 -13.91
CA ASP A 641 30.03 31.75 -14.41
C ASP A 641 29.77 30.24 -14.42
N GLY A 642 28.52 29.79 -14.11
CA GLY A 642 28.13 28.39 -14.09
C GLY A 642 28.58 27.65 -12.82
N ARG A 643 29.14 28.33 -11.82
CA ARG A 643 29.55 27.73 -10.54
C ARG A 643 28.32 27.45 -9.67
N ILE A 644 28.35 26.32 -9.00
CA ILE A 644 27.32 25.92 -8.05
C ILE A 644 27.54 26.70 -6.74
N ILE A 645 26.57 27.53 -6.39
CA ILE A 645 26.59 28.32 -5.14
C ILE A 645 25.35 28.10 -4.30
N SER A 646 25.52 28.19 -2.99
CA SER A 646 24.42 28.10 -2.03
C SER A 646 23.84 29.48 -1.77
N ARG A 647 22.58 29.69 -2.11
CA ARG A 647 21.83 30.90 -1.80
C ARG A 647 20.94 30.68 -0.60
N VAL A 648 21.20 31.40 0.50
CA VAL A 648 20.42 31.37 1.72
C VAL A 648 19.42 32.54 1.71
N ASN A 649 18.13 32.21 1.87
CA ASN A 649 17.04 33.19 1.91
C ASN A 649 16.22 33.02 3.17
N PRO A 650 15.74 34.13 3.77
CA PRO A 650 14.77 34.08 4.87
C PRO A 650 13.51 33.32 4.47
N GLU A 651 12.96 32.56 5.39
CA GLU A 651 11.65 31.93 5.20
C GLU A 651 10.54 32.98 5.37
N ILE A 652 9.49 32.90 4.56
CA ILE A 652 8.37 33.85 4.57
C ILE A 652 7.01 33.20 4.33
N ARG A 653 6.93 31.86 4.27
CA ARG A 653 5.68 31.14 4.02
C ARG A 653 4.83 31.12 5.30
N LEU A 654 3.76 31.92 5.28
CA LEU A 654 2.87 32.10 6.42
C LEU A 654 2.23 30.76 6.86
N GLY A 655 2.19 30.52 8.14
CA GLY A 655 1.74 29.27 8.77
C GLY A 655 2.86 28.25 8.91
N TYR A 656 3.59 27.99 7.83
CA TYR A 656 4.73 27.05 7.83
C TYR A 656 5.91 27.61 8.61
N GLU A 657 6.21 28.91 8.44
CA GLU A 657 7.30 29.58 9.18
C GLU A 657 7.01 29.59 10.67
N GLU A 658 5.80 29.95 11.09
CA GLU A 658 5.38 29.95 12.49
C GLU A 658 5.42 28.56 13.11
N TYR A 659 4.98 27.54 12.35
CA TYR A 659 5.06 26.15 12.78
C TYR A 659 6.51 25.72 13.03
N ALA A 660 7.39 25.95 12.06
CA ALA A 660 8.80 25.61 12.18
C ALA A 660 9.47 26.39 13.32
N ALA A 661 9.19 27.69 13.44
CA ALA A 661 9.72 28.50 14.53
C ALA A 661 9.33 27.95 15.90
N ARG A 662 8.08 27.51 16.05
CA ARG A 662 7.63 26.86 17.29
C ARG A 662 8.40 25.59 17.59
N ALA A 663 8.65 24.77 16.57
CA ALA A 663 9.44 23.54 16.68
C ALA A 663 10.90 23.85 17.11
N PHE A 664 11.55 24.84 16.49
CA PHE A 664 12.90 25.27 16.89
C PHE A 664 12.94 25.79 18.34
N GLN A 665 11.91 26.54 18.78
CA GLN A 665 11.80 27.01 20.17
C GLN A 665 11.75 25.88 21.19
N LEU A 666 11.12 24.71 20.85
CA LEU A 666 11.13 23.55 21.75
C LEU A 666 12.55 23.08 22.06
N TRP A 667 13.48 23.27 21.13
CA TRP A 667 14.90 22.92 21.27
C TRP A 667 15.78 24.09 21.78
N GLY A 668 15.17 25.23 22.16
CA GLY A 668 15.85 26.34 22.76
C GLY A 668 16.46 27.36 21.79
N PHE A 669 16.15 27.28 20.50
CA PHE A 669 16.60 28.25 19.52
C PHE A 669 15.84 29.58 19.67
N ASP A 670 16.56 30.68 19.58
CA ASP A 670 15.94 32.00 19.49
C ASP A 670 15.52 32.30 18.06
N VAL A 671 14.25 32.14 17.80
CA VAL A 671 13.60 32.35 16.50
C VAL A 671 12.40 33.30 16.64
N GLY A 672 12.48 34.22 17.57
CA GLY A 672 11.40 35.15 17.89
C GLY A 672 10.92 35.97 16.69
N SER A 673 11.83 36.32 15.77
CA SER A 673 11.48 37.05 14.53
C SER A 673 10.74 36.19 13.49
N SER A 674 10.84 34.86 13.56
CA SER A 674 10.06 33.92 12.73
C SER A 674 8.81 33.39 13.43
N ALA A 675 8.73 33.52 14.76
CA ALA A 675 7.54 33.20 15.52
C ALA A 675 6.41 34.23 15.29
N VAL A 676 5.20 33.86 15.72
CA VAL A 676 4.03 34.75 15.60
C VAL A 676 4.26 36.07 16.35
N GLY A 677 3.96 37.22 15.74
CA GLY A 677 4.05 38.54 16.36
C GLY A 677 4.57 39.64 15.44
N GLY A 678 5.08 39.34 14.25
CA GLY A 678 5.51 40.33 13.26
C GLY A 678 4.34 40.93 12.45
N GLU A 679 4.62 42.05 11.77
CA GLU A 679 3.67 42.62 10.82
C GLU A 679 3.46 41.71 9.61
N TYR A 680 2.20 41.46 9.25
CA TYR A 680 1.82 40.75 8.04
C TYR A 680 0.84 41.59 7.23
N LYS A 681 0.74 41.26 5.94
CA LYS A 681 -0.27 41.86 5.06
C LYS A 681 -1.59 41.12 5.23
N THR A 682 -2.69 41.79 4.97
CA THR A 682 -4.01 41.20 4.88
C THR A 682 -4.67 41.57 3.56
N THR A 683 -5.62 40.76 3.13
CA THR A 683 -6.51 41.02 2.01
C THR A 683 -7.91 40.59 2.37
N LEU A 684 -8.90 41.32 1.83
CA LEU A 684 -10.31 40.97 2.05
C LEU A 684 -10.66 39.73 1.21
N VAL A 685 -11.11 38.67 1.87
CA VAL A 685 -11.65 37.46 1.25
C VAL A 685 -12.97 37.15 1.93
N GLU A 686 -14.04 37.01 1.14
CA GLU A 686 -15.41 36.97 1.64
C GLU A 686 -15.66 38.20 2.53
N THR A 687 -15.92 38.02 3.80
CA THR A 687 -16.20 39.09 4.76
C THR A 687 -15.05 39.43 5.70
N VAL A 688 -13.90 38.73 5.59
CA VAL A 688 -12.81 38.82 6.58
C VAL A 688 -11.46 39.22 5.98
N GLN A 689 -10.63 39.85 6.81
CA GLN A 689 -9.27 40.22 6.47
C GLN A 689 -8.34 39.03 6.68
N VAL A 690 -8.05 38.29 5.61
CA VAL A 690 -7.19 37.10 5.63
C VAL A 690 -5.71 37.51 5.59
N PRO A 691 -4.85 36.97 6.46
CA PRO A 691 -3.42 37.20 6.40
C PRO A 691 -2.80 36.51 5.18
N ILE A 692 -1.87 37.19 4.48
CA ILE A 692 -1.25 36.70 3.24
C ILE A 692 0.29 36.62 3.28
N GLY A 693 0.92 37.02 4.30
CA GLY A 693 2.38 36.93 4.44
C GLY A 693 2.95 38.04 5.28
N ARG A 694 4.20 37.86 5.73
CA ARG A 694 4.89 38.85 6.55
C ARG A 694 5.45 39.99 5.71
N ARG A 695 5.46 41.21 6.28
CA ARG A 695 6.24 42.31 5.77
C ARG A 695 7.69 42.14 6.21
N ARG A 696 8.57 41.84 5.25
CA ARG A 696 10.01 41.93 5.45
C ARG A 696 10.57 42.89 4.41
N SER A 697 11.22 43.94 4.83
CA SER A 697 11.79 45.01 3.98
C SER A 697 12.95 44.52 3.11
N ASP A 698 13.56 43.42 3.47
CA ASP A 698 14.79 42.87 2.87
C ASP A 698 14.54 41.68 1.90
N THR A 699 13.29 41.30 1.70
CA THR A 699 13.00 40.18 0.83
C THR A 699 12.74 40.60 -0.61
N ASN A 700 13.77 40.52 -1.46
CA ASN A 700 13.68 40.43 -2.91
C ASN A 700 13.27 38.99 -3.35
N SER A 701 12.45 38.31 -2.53
CA SER A 701 12.15 36.90 -2.70
C SER A 701 11.09 36.71 -3.79
N LYS A 702 11.39 35.85 -4.76
CA LYS A 702 10.43 35.35 -5.75
C LYS A 702 9.50 34.27 -5.21
N ILE A 703 9.51 34.06 -3.89
CA ILE A 703 8.63 33.06 -3.22
C ILE A 703 7.19 33.54 -3.33
N ASN A 704 6.34 32.70 -3.86
CA ASN A 704 4.91 32.98 -3.99
C ASN A 704 4.28 33.10 -2.59
N GLN A 705 3.64 34.25 -2.34
CA GLN A 705 2.85 34.44 -1.12
C GLN A 705 1.44 33.89 -1.36
N TYR A 706 1.08 32.89 -0.59
CA TYR A 706 -0.26 32.31 -0.58
C TYR A 706 -0.64 31.88 0.82
N THR A 707 -1.94 31.74 1.06
CA THR A 707 -2.47 31.30 2.36
C THR A 707 -3.25 30.00 2.17
N VAL A 708 -2.91 29.00 2.96
CA VAL A 708 -3.57 27.68 3.03
C VAL A 708 -3.86 27.33 4.49
N SER A 709 -4.70 26.35 4.76
CA SER A 709 -5.13 26.03 6.14
C SER A 709 -4.23 25.02 6.84
N ASN A 710 -3.66 24.07 6.09
CA ASN A 710 -3.02 22.89 6.70
C ASN A 710 -1.90 23.18 7.71
N PRO A 711 -0.98 24.16 7.53
CA PRO A 711 0.05 24.42 8.54
C PRO A 711 -0.52 24.99 9.84
N PHE A 712 -1.60 25.76 9.76
CA PHE A 712 -2.27 26.31 10.94
C PHE A 712 -3.02 25.23 11.71
N LEU A 713 -3.70 24.33 11.01
CA LEU A 713 -4.41 23.23 11.65
C LEU A 713 -3.43 22.23 12.29
N LEU A 714 -2.32 21.93 11.63
CA LEU A 714 -1.26 21.11 12.20
C LEU A 714 -0.66 21.77 13.46
N TYR A 715 -0.42 23.09 13.42
CA TYR A 715 0.00 23.86 14.59
C TYR A 715 -0.99 23.70 15.76
N GLY A 716 -2.28 23.81 15.48
CA GLY A 716 -3.34 23.67 16.49
C GLY A 716 -3.41 22.28 17.11
N LEU A 717 -3.25 21.22 16.30
CA LEU A 717 -3.21 19.84 16.79
C LEU A 717 -1.99 19.58 17.69
N GLU A 718 -0.82 20.04 17.28
CA GLU A 718 0.43 19.70 17.94
C GLU A 718 0.79 20.63 19.08
N PHE A 719 0.66 21.95 18.91
CA PHE A 719 1.12 22.93 19.91
C PHE A 719 -0.02 23.63 20.66
N GLY A 720 -1.26 23.54 20.14
CA GLY A 720 -2.35 24.38 20.59
C GLY A 720 -2.23 25.82 20.08
N PHE A 721 -3.31 26.58 20.10
CA PHE A 721 -3.29 27.97 19.64
C PHE A 721 -3.01 28.92 20.79
N ASP A 722 -1.96 29.72 20.68
CA ASP A 722 -1.74 30.92 21.51
C ASP A 722 -2.58 32.09 20.95
N PRO A 723 -2.71 33.19 21.72
CA PRO A 723 -3.52 34.35 21.30
C PRO A 723 -3.04 35.04 20.01
N GLN A 724 -1.78 34.91 19.65
CA GLN A 724 -1.23 35.49 18.42
C GLN A 724 -1.55 34.61 17.23
N MET A 725 -1.40 33.28 17.37
CA MET A 725 -1.79 32.33 16.33
C MET A 725 -3.29 32.37 16.05
N LEU A 726 -4.12 32.60 17.07
CA LEU A 726 -5.57 32.77 16.90
C LEU A 726 -5.92 33.93 15.96
N LYS A 727 -5.18 35.04 16.01
CA LYS A 727 -5.39 36.19 15.10
C LYS A 727 -5.14 35.84 13.64
N LEU A 728 -4.28 34.85 13.38
CA LEU A 728 -3.99 34.37 12.03
C LEU A 728 -5.01 33.32 11.58
N VAL A 729 -5.32 32.35 12.43
CA VAL A 729 -6.11 31.17 12.02
C VAL A 729 -7.60 31.46 11.92
N LEU A 730 -8.16 32.31 12.80
CA LEU A 730 -9.60 32.60 12.80
C LEU A 730 -10.11 33.15 11.45
N PRO A 731 -9.48 34.19 10.85
CA PRO A 731 -9.90 34.68 9.54
C PRO A 731 -9.78 33.61 8.43
N ILE A 732 -8.77 32.73 8.54
CA ILE A 732 -8.55 31.66 7.57
C ILE A 732 -9.69 30.64 7.59
N LEU A 733 -10.14 30.24 8.77
CA LEU A 733 -11.26 29.30 8.93
C LEU A 733 -12.58 29.97 8.59
N GLN A 734 -12.75 31.22 9.03
CA GLN A 734 -13.97 32.02 8.75
C GLN A 734 -14.21 32.18 7.24
N ALA A 735 -13.19 32.56 6.47
CA ALA A 735 -13.34 32.76 5.03
C ALA A 735 -13.84 31.49 4.31
N GLN A 736 -13.37 30.31 4.70
CA GLN A 736 -13.80 29.04 4.10
C GLN A 736 -15.26 28.73 4.45
N ARG A 737 -15.66 28.95 5.68
CA ARG A 737 -17.04 28.78 6.11
C ARG A 737 -17.97 29.77 5.40
N ASP A 738 -17.59 31.06 5.30
CA ASP A 738 -18.38 32.09 4.63
C ASP A 738 -18.57 31.79 3.14
N ARG A 739 -17.52 31.30 2.47
CA ARG A 739 -17.62 30.83 1.09
C ARG A 739 -18.65 29.71 0.97
N TYR A 740 -18.57 28.71 1.85
CA TYR A 740 -19.53 27.60 1.85
C TYR A 740 -20.96 28.08 2.09
N GLN A 741 -21.17 28.95 3.05
CA GLN A 741 -22.49 29.52 3.33
C GLN A 741 -23.06 30.28 2.13
N ARG A 742 -22.22 31.01 1.40
CA ARG A 742 -22.63 31.80 0.24
C ARG A 742 -22.84 30.95 -1.02
N THR A 743 -21.99 29.92 -1.24
CA THR A 743 -21.94 29.21 -2.52
C THR A 743 -22.39 27.76 -2.46
N GLY A 744 -22.50 27.17 -1.29
CA GLY A 744 -22.65 25.72 -1.11
C GLY A 744 -21.41 24.89 -1.44
N THR A 745 -20.29 25.54 -1.82
CA THR A 745 -19.07 24.84 -2.24
C THR A 745 -18.22 24.51 -1.03
N LEU A 746 -17.99 23.21 -0.76
CA LEU A 746 -17.06 22.77 0.26
C LEU A 746 -15.65 23.26 -0.08
N THR A 747 -14.96 23.79 0.92
CA THR A 747 -13.65 24.41 0.77
C THR A 747 -12.73 23.99 1.90
N ALA A 748 -11.66 23.28 1.57
CA ALA A 748 -10.64 22.84 2.51
C ALA A 748 -9.26 23.09 1.90
N SER A 749 -8.81 24.34 2.02
CA SER A 749 -7.62 24.86 1.34
C SER A 749 -6.32 24.27 1.92
N ALA A 750 -5.49 23.68 1.06
CA ALA A 750 -4.22 23.05 1.43
C ALA A 750 -3.18 23.10 0.32
N THR A 751 -1.93 22.92 0.70
CA THR A 751 -0.89 22.41 -0.21
C THR A 751 -1.01 20.89 -0.24
N THR A 752 -1.13 20.31 -1.43
CA THR A 752 -1.31 18.88 -1.67
C THR A 752 -0.33 18.37 -2.71
N LEU A 753 0.07 17.10 -2.62
CA LEU A 753 0.86 16.42 -3.64
C LEU A 753 -0.04 15.46 -4.41
N ILE A 754 -0.09 15.60 -5.73
CA ILE A 754 -0.93 14.78 -6.61
C ILE A 754 -0.08 13.98 -7.61
N ASP A 755 -0.64 12.92 -8.18
CA ASP A 755 0.02 11.96 -9.08
C ASP A 755 0.34 12.49 -10.48
N ARG A 756 -0.09 13.71 -10.81
CA ARG A 756 0.07 14.34 -12.13
C ARG A 756 0.65 15.74 -12.03
N LYS A 757 1.19 16.24 -13.13
CA LYS A 757 1.66 17.65 -13.19
C LYS A 757 0.51 18.62 -12.88
N PRO A 758 0.78 19.63 -12.02
CA PRO A 758 2.10 20.10 -11.58
C PRO A 758 2.72 19.34 -10.37
N TYR A 759 2.23 18.16 -9.96
CA TYR A 759 2.60 17.33 -8.80
C TYR A 759 2.40 18.00 -7.45
N THR A 760 2.72 19.27 -7.27
CA THR A 760 2.36 20.10 -6.11
C THR A 760 1.28 21.07 -6.52
N LEU A 761 0.24 21.15 -5.70
CA LEU A 761 -0.91 22.01 -5.94
C LEU A 761 -1.26 22.77 -4.67
N HIS A 762 -1.30 24.09 -4.76
CA HIS A 762 -1.71 24.96 -3.67
C HIS A 762 -3.15 25.42 -3.91
N SER A 763 -4.11 24.77 -3.24
CA SER A 763 -5.50 25.24 -3.19
C SER A 763 -5.59 26.33 -2.13
N THR A 764 -5.48 27.59 -2.54
CA THR A 764 -5.28 28.72 -1.61
C THR A 764 -6.60 29.35 -1.17
N ILE A 765 -6.60 30.02 0.00
CA ILE A 765 -7.65 30.96 0.38
C ILE A 765 -7.41 32.25 -0.38
N THR A 766 -6.16 32.70 -0.43
CA THR A 766 -5.71 33.78 -1.29
C THR A 766 -4.28 33.47 -1.77
N GLY A 767 -4.02 33.74 -3.01
CA GLY A 767 -2.71 33.58 -3.61
C GLY A 767 -2.55 34.47 -4.83
N LYS A 768 -1.38 35.08 -4.98
CA LYS A 768 -1.08 35.98 -6.12
C LYS A 768 -2.06 37.16 -6.24
N GLY A 769 -2.63 37.59 -5.14
CA GLY A 769 -3.62 38.67 -5.10
C GLY A 769 -5.06 38.26 -5.42
N GLU A 770 -5.28 36.97 -5.72
CA GLU A 770 -6.61 36.46 -6.07
C GLU A 770 -7.16 35.54 -4.95
N PRO A 771 -8.42 35.70 -4.54
CA PRO A 771 -9.08 34.77 -3.64
C PRO A 771 -9.33 33.43 -4.35
N TRP A 772 -9.22 32.37 -3.61
CA TRP A 772 -9.54 30.98 -4.06
C TRP A 772 -8.72 30.50 -5.27
N ALA A 773 -7.51 31.01 -5.47
CA ALA A 773 -6.65 30.55 -6.54
C ALA A 773 -6.11 29.12 -6.29
N ALA A 774 -5.97 28.33 -7.36
CA ALA A 774 -5.13 27.14 -7.36
C ALA A 774 -3.82 27.45 -8.07
N LEU A 775 -2.69 27.19 -7.42
CA LEU A 775 -1.35 27.55 -7.91
C LEU A 775 -0.44 26.33 -7.96
N ASP A 776 0.49 26.29 -8.92
CA ASP A 776 1.65 25.41 -8.88
C ASP A 776 2.80 26.05 -8.05
N ASP A 777 3.91 25.32 -7.87
CA ASP A 777 5.10 25.80 -7.15
C ASP A 777 5.72 27.06 -7.76
N ASN A 778 5.49 27.33 -9.05
CA ASN A 778 5.96 28.53 -9.75
C ASN A 778 4.95 29.70 -9.63
N GLY A 779 3.84 29.51 -8.92
CA GLY A 779 2.76 30.48 -8.79
C GLY A 779 1.94 30.66 -10.07
N LYS A 780 1.95 29.69 -10.96
CA LYS A 780 1.09 29.66 -12.14
C LYS A 780 -0.28 29.16 -11.73
N LEU A 781 -1.34 29.85 -12.23
CA LEU A 781 -2.72 29.43 -12.03
C LEU A 781 -2.96 28.06 -12.70
N VAL A 782 -3.63 27.18 -11.99
CA VAL A 782 -4.06 25.87 -12.45
C VAL A 782 -5.59 25.86 -12.46
N PRO A 783 -6.21 26.18 -13.59
CA PRO A 783 -7.68 26.22 -13.70
C PRO A 783 -8.28 24.88 -13.26
N ASP A 784 -9.40 24.93 -12.52
CA ASP A 784 -10.11 23.76 -11.98
C ASP A 784 -9.24 22.82 -11.11
N GLY A 785 -8.08 23.30 -10.66
CA GLY A 785 -7.13 22.53 -9.85
C GLY A 785 -7.45 22.53 -8.36
N ARG A 786 -8.42 23.31 -7.87
CA ARG A 786 -8.71 23.38 -6.43
C ARG A 786 -9.19 22.05 -5.88
N LEU A 787 -8.63 21.67 -4.72
CA LEU A 787 -9.02 20.48 -3.99
C LEU A 787 -9.69 20.82 -2.67
N VAL A 788 -10.64 19.99 -2.28
CA VAL A 788 -11.10 19.85 -0.90
C VAL A 788 -10.21 18.82 -0.24
N SER A 789 -9.32 19.26 0.67
CA SER A 789 -8.30 18.41 1.27
C SER A 789 -8.87 17.50 2.36
N THR A 790 -8.58 16.21 2.27
CA THR A 790 -8.91 15.20 3.29
C THR A 790 -8.23 15.52 4.62
N ALA A 791 -6.93 15.83 4.61
CA ALA A 791 -6.18 16.18 5.82
C ALA A 791 -6.78 17.37 6.56
N VAL A 792 -7.12 18.44 5.81
CA VAL A 792 -7.74 19.64 6.38
C VAL A 792 -9.11 19.32 6.96
N ALA A 793 -9.91 18.48 6.31
CA ALA A 793 -11.24 18.10 6.80
C ALA A 793 -11.17 17.38 8.15
N PHE A 794 -10.28 16.39 8.30
CA PHE A 794 -10.07 15.68 9.55
C PHE A 794 -9.53 16.61 10.67
N ALA A 795 -8.53 17.43 10.36
CA ALA A 795 -7.94 18.33 11.33
C ALA A 795 -8.93 19.43 11.77
N TYR A 796 -9.69 19.97 10.83
CA TYR A 796 -10.73 20.99 11.11
C TYR A 796 -11.79 20.42 12.06
N TYR A 797 -12.30 19.21 11.77
CA TYR A 797 -13.28 18.55 12.63
C TYR A 797 -12.69 18.19 14.02
N ALA A 798 -11.45 17.71 14.08
CA ALA A 798 -10.83 17.38 15.36
C ALA A 798 -10.70 18.61 16.26
N LEU A 799 -10.40 19.78 15.70
CA LEU A 799 -10.28 21.04 16.42
C LEU A 799 -11.65 21.66 16.77
N LEU A 800 -12.63 21.58 15.89
CA LEU A 800 -13.94 22.24 15.96
C LEU A 800 -15.12 21.29 15.68
N PRO A 801 -15.33 20.22 16.46
CA PRO A 801 -16.36 19.23 16.18
C PRO A 801 -17.79 19.75 16.33
N GLU A 802 -17.99 20.86 17.03
CA GLU A 802 -19.28 21.53 17.19
C GLU A 802 -19.64 22.40 15.96
N ASP A 803 -18.68 22.64 15.06
CA ASP A 803 -18.92 23.39 13.82
C ASP A 803 -19.61 22.51 12.78
N LYS A 804 -20.78 22.89 12.33
CA LYS A 804 -21.52 22.18 11.29
C LYS A 804 -20.73 22.08 9.99
N TYR A 805 -19.99 23.12 9.65
CA TYR A 805 -19.16 23.12 8.44
C TYR A 805 -18.02 22.09 8.54
N ALA A 806 -17.37 21.96 9.69
CA ALA A 806 -16.37 20.94 9.95
C ALA A 806 -16.94 19.52 9.80
N THR A 807 -18.18 19.32 10.29
CA THR A 807 -18.91 18.04 10.15
C THR A 807 -19.20 17.70 8.69
N GLU A 808 -19.63 18.68 7.89
CA GLU A 808 -19.88 18.46 6.45
C GLU A 808 -18.59 18.16 5.68
N LEU A 809 -17.49 18.86 5.98
CA LEU A 809 -16.18 18.57 5.40
C LEU A 809 -15.72 17.14 5.72
N LEU A 810 -15.82 16.74 6.98
CA LEU A 810 -15.46 15.40 7.39
C LEU A 810 -16.28 14.35 6.64
N ARG A 811 -17.61 14.50 6.64
CA ARG A 811 -18.53 13.57 5.96
C ARG A 811 -18.18 13.40 4.48
N ALA A 812 -17.78 14.48 3.80
CA ALA A 812 -17.41 14.44 2.39
C ALA A 812 -16.09 13.71 2.11
N THR A 813 -15.26 13.46 3.13
CA THR A 813 -13.89 12.93 2.96
C THR A 813 -13.62 11.62 3.67
N THR A 814 -14.49 11.17 4.55
CA THR A 814 -14.27 9.93 5.34
C THR A 814 -14.09 8.67 4.51
N ASP A 815 -14.76 8.58 3.36
CA ASP A 815 -14.70 7.42 2.47
C ASP A 815 -13.71 7.59 1.31
N LEU A 816 -12.91 8.67 1.32
CA LEU A 816 -11.89 8.94 0.31
C LEU A 816 -10.59 8.20 0.63
N TYR A 817 -10.61 6.88 0.71
CA TYR A 817 -9.40 6.10 0.91
C TYR A 817 -9.36 4.86 0.02
N ASN A 818 -8.14 4.40 -0.23
CA ASN A 818 -7.87 3.11 -0.83
C ASN A 818 -7.54 2.13 0.29
N PRO A 819 -8.15 0.95 0.37
CA PRO A 819 -7.93 -0.02 1.45
C PRO A 819 -6.48 -0.49 1.62
N LEU A 820 -5.65 -0.36 0.57
CA LEU A 820 -4.25 -0.80 0.57
C LEU A 820 -3.25 0.35 0.66
N LEU A 821 -3.64 1.58 0.25
CA LEU A 821 -2.71 2.69 0.06
C LEU A 821 -2.97 3.87 1.00
N GLY A 822 -4.04 3.85 1.77
CA GLY A 822 -4.41 4.94 2.66
C GLY A 822 -5.35 5.96 2.05
N TYR A 823 -5.47 7.13 2.67
CA TYR A 823 -6.34 8.21 2.22
C TYR A 823 -5.78 8.96 1.02
N TYR A 824 -6.67 9.28 0.08
CA TYR A 824 -6.41 10.22 -1.00
C TYR A 824 -6.26 11.65 -0.48
N GLU A 825 -5.55 12.49 -1.25
CA GLU A 825 -5.36 13.92 -0.93
C GLU A 825 -6.67 14.71 -0.82
N GLY A 826 -7.71 14.28 -1.51
CA GLY A 826 -9.00 14.93 -1.52
C GLY A 826 -9.77 14.71 -2.82
N PHE A 827 -10.66 15.63 -3.12
CA PHE A 827 -11.39 15.66 -4.40
C PHE A 827 -11.39 17.08 -5.00
N TYR A 828 -11.51 17.16 -6.33
CA TYR A 828 -11.57 18.44 -7.05
C TYR A 828 -12.88 19.15 -6.80
N GLU A 829 -12.86 20.42 -6.36
CA GLU A 829 -14.04 21.22 -6.04
C GLU A 829 -15.03 21.29 -7.20
N THR A 830 -14.53 21.47 -8.45
CA THR A 830 -15.37 21.66 -9.64
C THR A 830 -16.01 20.40 -10.16
N THR A 831 -15.34 19.25 -10.02
CA THR A 831 -15.78 18.00 -10.65
C THR A 831 -16.24 16.94 -9.66
N GLY A 832 -15.96 17.10 -8.37
CA GLY A 832 -16.19 16.08 -7.34
C GLY A 832 -15.33 14.81 -7.50
N LYS A 833 -14.44 14.75 -8.51
CA LYS A 833 -13.58 13.58 -8.75
C LYS A 833 -12.48 13.51 -7.72
N THR A 834 -12.21 12.32 -7.22
CA THR A 834 -11.08 12.05 -6.32
C THR A 834 -9.76 12.46 -6.97
N ALA A 835 -8.93 13.18 -6.24
CA ALA A 835 -7.56 13.47 -6.63
C ALA A 835 -6.69 12.25 -6.26
N ILE A 836 -6.16 11.59 -7.28
CA ILE A 836 -5.38 10.36 -7.10
C ILE A 836 -3.97 10.74 -6.64
N GLY A 837 -3.78 10.83 -5.34
CA GLY A 837 -2.52 11.08 -4.67
C GLY A 837 -2.60 10.54 -3.26
N PHE A 838 -1.52 9.90 -2.81
CA PHE A 838 -1.38 9.38 -1.44
C PHE A 838 -0.08 9.90 -0.86
N THR A 839 -0.15 10.58 0.27
CA THR A 839 1.03 11.17 0.91
C THR A 839 1.15 10.82 2.38
N SER A 840 2.40 10.88 2.87
CA SER A 840 2.70 10.77 4.31
C SER A 840 1.97 11.84 5.11
N SER A 841 1.92 13.08 4.61
CA SER A 841 1.32 14.21 5.31
C SER A 841 -0.18 14.03 5.52
N THR A 842 -0.94 13.68 4.50
CA THR A 842 -2.40 13.48 4.65
C THR A 842 -2.70 12.36 5.64
N ASN A 843 -2.03 11.22 5.53
CA ASN A 843 -2.29 10.08 6.39
C ASN A 843 -1.78 10.29 7.83
N SER A 844 -0.70 11.05 8.01
CA SER A 844 -0.20 11.44 9.33
C SER A 844 -1.16 12.41 10.04
N ILE A 845 -1.65 13.44 9.35
CA ILE A 845 -2.58 14.41 9.94
C ILE A 845 -3.88 13.73 10.36
N ILE A 846 -4.38 12.74 9.60
CA ILE A 846 -5.56 11.97 10.00
C ILE A 846 -5.31 11.21 11.32
N LEU A 847 -4.20 10.48 11.43
CA LEU A 847 -3.85 9.76 12.67
C LEU A 847 -3.68 10.72 13.85
N GLN A 848 -3.04 11.86 13.65
CA GLN A 848 -2.87 12.88 14.68
C GLN A 848 -4.20 13.53 15.07
N SER A 849 -5.10 13.75 14.12
CA SER A 849 -6.45 14.29 14.39
C SER A 849 -7.27 13.34 15.26
N LEU A 850 -7.19 12.05 14.99
CA LEU A 850 -7.85 11.01 15.79
C LEU A 850 -7.24 10.90 17.19
N LEU A 851 -5.91 10.95 17.31
CA LEU A 851 -5.23 10.97 18.61
C LEU A 851 -5.60 12.21 19.43
N TYR A 852 -5.57 13.40 18.81
CA TYR A 852 -6.00 14.64 19.43
C TYR A 852 -7.42 14.55 19.99
N ALA A 853 -8.36 14.00 19.21
CA ALA A 853 -9.73 13.78 19.67
C ALA A 853 -9.83 12.76 20.82
N ALA A 854 -9.03 11.69 20.77
CA ALA A 854 -9.02 10.63 21.79
C ALA A 854 -8.36 11.06 23.11
N THR A 855 -7.47 12.08 23.09
CA THR A 855 -6.78 12.62 24.26
C THR A 855 -7.48 13.84 24.87
N ASN A 856 -8.79 13.95 24.73
CA ASN A 856 -9.60 15.08 25.17
C ASN A 856 -9.10 16.41 24.57
N ARG A 857 -8.63 16.34 23.32
CA ARG A 857 -8.20 17.50 22.53
C ARG A 857 -7.12 18.34 23.21
N GLN A 858 -6.18 17.63 23.88
CA GLN A 858 -4.95 18.24 24.35
C GLN A 858 -3.95 18.34 23.19
N PRO A 859 -3.16 19.42 23.12
CA PRO A 859 -2.06 19.50 22.16
C PRO A 859 -1.18 18.25 22.23
N LEU A 860 -0.77 17.74 21.09
CA LEU A 860 -0.04 16.46 21.02
C LEU A 860 1.42 16.58 21.47
N ILE A 861 2.00 17.79 21.43
CA ILE A 861 3.37 18.07 21.86
C ILE A 861 3.34 18.90 23.14
N HIS A 862 3.90 18.34 24.21
CA HIS A 862 3.99 18.99 25.52
C HIS A 862 5.39 19.55 25.76
N PRO A 863 5.55 20.88 25.92
CA PRO A 863 6.85 21.45 26.25
C PRO A 863 7.35 20.94 27.60
N ILE A 864 8.57 20.45 27.67
CA ILE A 864 9.24 20.11 28.91
C ILE A 864 9.68 21.41 29.55
N THR A 865 9.19 21.69 30.75
CA THR A 865 9.41 22.98 31.45
C THR A 865 10.79 23.12 32.11
N THR A 866 11.73 22.21 31.96
CA THR A 866 13.03 22.25 32.65
C THR A 866 14.14 22.70 31.70
N LEU A 867 14.50 23.96 31.83
CA LEU A 867 15.67 24.64 31.22
C LEU A 867 17.05 24.04 31.60
N ASN A 868 17.10 23.01 32.43
CA ASN A 868 18.35 22.40 32.91
C ASN A 868 18.71 21.08 32.19
N SER A 869 18.11 20.83 31.05
CA SER A 869 18.38 19.58 30.29
C SER A 869 19.80 19.64 29.69
N PRO A 870 20.57 18.53 29.75
CA PRO A 870 21.93 18.47 29.23
C PRO A 870 22.08 18.87 27.76
N TRP A 871 21.08 18.66 26.95
CA TRP A 871 21.11 18.96 25.52
C TRP A 871 20.97 20.47 25.22
N PHE A 872 20.23 21.26 26.03
CA PHE A 872 20.25 22.73 25.92
C PHE A 872 21.69 23.27 26.07
N LYS A 873 22.41 22.74 27.04
CA LYS A 873 23.82 23.11 27.26
C LYS A 873 24.70 22.62 26.10
N ALA A 874 24.42 21.42 25.50
CA ALA A 874 25.19 20.91 24.40
C ALA A 874 25.00 21.72 23.12
N ILE A 875 23.77 22.13 22.78
CA ILE A 875 23.47 23.01 21.65
C ILE A 875 24.09 24.39 21.85
N ALA A 876 23.95 24.98 23.04
CA ALA A 876 24.55 26.28 23.38
C ALA A 876 26.10 26.26 23.27
N ASN A 877 26.73 25.16 23.66
CA ASN A 877 28.16 24.95 23.54
C ASN A 877 28.65 24.72 22.10
N LYS A 878 27.84 24.09 21.26
CA LYS A 878 28.18 23.80 19.87
C LYS A 878 28.07 25.07 18.98
N ASP A 879 27.08 25.92 19.26
CA ASP A 879 26.85 27.18 18.56
C ASP A 879 27.36 28.36 19.40
N SER A 880 28.57 28.24 19.97
CA SER A 880 29.20 29.24 20.87
C SER A 880 29.16 30.64 20.26
N GLY A 881 28.30 31.47 20.76
CA GLY A 881 28.14 32.86 20.35
C GLY A 881 26.73 33.42 20.48
N ARG A 882 25.75 32.62 20.82
CA ARG A 882 24.37 33.10 20.98
C ARG A 882 23.84 32.79 22.36
N GLY A 883 23.46 33.83 23.07
CA GLY A 883 22.79 33.75 24.37
C GLY A 883 21.49 32.92 24.19
N LEU A 884 21.28 31.96 25.09
CA LEU A 884 19.97 31.31 25.22
C LEU A 884 18.93 32.37 25.58
N PRO A 885 17.74 32.34 24.98
CA PRO A 885 16.70 33.27 25.35
C PRO A 885 16.36 33.12 26.84
N ASN A 886 16.26 34.25 27.54
CA ASN A 886 15.73 34.32 28.88
C ASN A 886 14.22 34.09 28.80
N THR A 887 13.81 32.84 28.56
CA THR A 887 12.41 32.51 28.34
C THR A 887 11.78 31.98 29.61
N ALA A 888 11.09 32.84 30.29
CA ALA A 888 9.84 32.46 30.90
C ALA A 888 8.90 32.02 29.76
N THR A 889 8.84 30.72 29.44
CA THR A 889 7.81 30.18 28.55
C THR A 889 6.46 30.61 29.11
N PRO A 890 5.59 31.29 28.36
CA PRO A 890 4.25 31.53 28.82
C PRO A 890 3.65 30.16 29.11
N LYS A 891 3.21 29.94 30.33
CA LYS A 891 2.43 28.76 30.67
C LYS A 891 1.28 28.70 29.65
N ALA A 892 1.34 27.79 28.73
CA ALA A 892 0.25 27.47 27.79
C ALA A 892 -0.91 26.92 28.63
N LYS A 893 -1.61 27.79 29.31
CA LYS A 893 -2.85 27.50 29.99
C LYS A 893 -3.88 27.34 28.88
N LEU A 894 -4.25 26.08 28.62
CA LEU A 894 -5.41 25.61 27.87
C LEU A 894 -6.18 26.69 27.10
N VAL A 895 -5.68 27.04 25.93
CA VAL A 895 -6.33 27.97 24.99
C VAL A 895 -7.42 27.23 24.21
N SER A 896 -7.45 25.88 24.24
CA SER A 896 -8.46 25.06 23.57
C SER A 896 -9.90 25.43 23.96
N ASP A 897 -10.16 25.69 25.26
CA ASP A 897 -11.51 26.01 25.72
C ASP A 897 -11.91 27.45 25.39
N ARG A 898 -10.94 28.40 25.42
CA ARG A 898 -11.19 29.79 25.00
C ARG A 898 -11.37 29.92 23.49
N PHE A 899 -10.64 29.16 22.72
CA PHE A 899 -10.78 29.10 21.26
C PHE A 899 -12.17 28.59 20.87
N ARG A 900 -12.64 27.51 21.51
CA ARG A 900 -13.97 26.95 21.27
C ARG A 900 -15.06 27.90 21.70
N SER A 901 -14.97 28.48 22.89
CA SER A 901 -16.00 29.42 23.37
C SER A 901 -16.07 30.66 22.49
N TYR A 902 -14.94 31.19 22.03
CA TYR A 902 -14.90 32.30 21.09
C TYR A 902 -15.54 31.92 19.75
N TRP A 903 -15.14 30.79 19.19
CA TRP A 903 -15.64 30.30 17.91
C TRP A 903 -17.17 30.02 17.93
N ILE A 904 -17.65 29.38 18.99
CA ILE A 904 -19.08 29.13 19.19
C ILE A 904 -19.85 30.44 19.34
N SER A 905 -19.33 31.41 20.07
CA SER A 905 -19.98 32.73 20.24
C SER A 905 -20.06 33.51 18.93
N GLU A 906 -19.04 33.44 18.08
CA GLU A 906 -19.02 34.07 16.76
C GLU A 906 -19.87 33.29 15.71
N ALA A 907 -20.01 31.98 15.88
CA ALA A 907 -20.85 31.16 15.02
C ALA A 907 -22.37 31.28 15.33
N GLN A 908 -22.71 31.82 16.51
CA GLN A 908 -24.10 32.07 16.94
C GLN A 908 -24.59 33.51 16.63
N LYS A 909 -23.69 34.43 16.29
CA LYS A 909 -23.98 35.73 15.71
C LYS A 909 -24.16 35.62 14.18
#